data_d7a278a8ca58e2e01866eb97e9e05219
#
_entry.id   d7a278a8ca58e2e01866eb97e9e05219
#
_cell.length_a   1.000
_cell.length_b   1.000
_cell.length_c   1.000
_cell.angle_alpha   90.00
_cell.angle_beta   90.00
_cell.angle_gamma   90.00
#
_symmetry.space_group_name_H-M   'P 1'
#
loop_
_entity.id
_entity.type
_entity.pdbx_description
1 polymer ?
#
loop_
_entity_poly.entity_id
_entity_poly.type
_entity_poly.pdbx_seq_one_letter_code
_entity_poly.pdbx_strand_id
1 'polypeptide(L)'
;MRIIDVSTFVNSFKVKPNKSMSFLLGAGASVSSNIPSGGQMVWDFKRSLYCSAHNLRTDIYGDLSKENIQKEIQSYFDGQEGYPELWSTQEYSFYFEKCYPFRRDREYYIQNKVRDVKPALGYLCLGELIISGKIDVASTTNFDDLIQAGIHAIDPGISIKTISSAVSSSVGFSLYEGFPNVIKLHWDYLFDKLKNTETELQELEEKIEEIWKTAIKENGVIIVGYAGNDNSVMTVLEELVEAGEIIRGVYWCKPKGTKLGLRACRFMDKACSVNEHSAVVEIDDFDSLMYSLYVAMNLKNIRIDELWKDTDKKQDILYDSIGRHASIAITNALPAVQFPRKCYVFSSDVTSWKELRATVNDSCVAILYKGKVWALGRKTGILEAFADKNIRDIEEMDIPTYMMKMEHSDIIGMFYEIIEKYLLKGGLSSCGKNKYFDKNSKHFSNGCHVYDAIKIAMSFVDGNVVMNLLPTVHAEKNNGTELDRFEYQNIVNSEISTLYNKQMNEKIDMWIQKLSRNGRLIFELGNVVLEFNATRMQYMGTGSIDKCYQAKEPELIFNYEDNGSVAVNQLKGLINYGPIESYPGRTVRLAVLSPKECAKDIWEHLNKLNMYHNTSLRQESAFLPEYTGFQNVFRCGLDIPNGNDGKRFRGYYLNKALEVDAIKYFNAICQYIDLFEKDRNEFDVLIMYIPKQLGRMRELKNDNVYFDLHDSLKIYCAGKGIVTQIIEERSVHTNSDMAKIVWGLSTALYTKAMGKLWKPKITRYDTAYIGLSYVQSVRNSERISIGCSQLFDSEGNGMKLYLRPLKNPQIIQKNPYMRSEDACHLMSNLKKLYDESIPLHKLNRIVIHKTTHFTKEEMEGISKGFAGVDDIELLQIQEFTSWRAIRFQNENAALFPIQRGTVIPLDKDTFLVWTHGSVQHDELAGRKLNYYKNGRGIPAPLLVKRFMGKSSAEELVNEILMLTKMNWNSGDGLYKILPVTLDFAKTLSRVAKQDLVVYDRPYDFRYFM
;
A
#
# COMPACT_ATOMS: atom_id res chain seq x y z
N MET A 1 -21.75 32.72 -13.05
CA MET A 1 -20.43 32.52 -12.38
C MET A 1 -19.46 31.85 -13.35
N ARG A 2 -18.25 32.35 -13.53
CA ARG A 2 -17.19 31.79 -14.37
C ARG A 2 -16.32 30.86 -13.50
N ILE A 3 -16.12 29.59 -13.91
CA ILE A 3 -15.24 28.64 -13.22
C ILE A 3 -14.03 28.39 -14.13
N ILE A 4 -12.83 28.44 -13.59
CA ILE A 4 -11.57 28.19 -14.29
C ILE A 4 -10.69 27.22 -13.51
N ASP A 5 -9.80 26.54 -14.19
CA ASP A 5 -8.79 25.67 -13.57
C ASP A 5 -7.56 26.48 -13.11
N VAL A 6 -6.70 25.83 -12.33
CA VAL A 6 -5.45 26.43 -11.81
C VAL A 6 -4.55 26.91 -12.94
N SER A 7 -4.43 26.18 -14.05
CA SER A 7 -3.53 26.54 -15.15
C SER A 7 -3.97 27.83 -15.83
N THR A 8 -5.27 28.00 -16.06
CA THR A 8 -5.88 29.23 -16.61
C THR A 8 -5.68 30.41 -15.66
N PHE A 9 -5.90 30.20 -14.36
CA PHE A 9 -5.69 31.22 -13.34
C PHE A 9 -4.22 31.66 -13.26
N VAL A 10 -3.27 30.69 -13.20
CA VAL A 10 -1.83 30.97 -13.16
C VAL A 10 -1.36 31.75 -14.37
N ASN A 11 -1.84 31.41 -15.57
CA ASN A 11 -1.54 32.17 -16.79
C ASN A 11 -2.10 33.62 -16.72
N SER A 12 -3.30 33.80 -16.19
CA SER A 12 -3.90 35.11 -15.95
C SER A 12 -3.10 35.90 -14.92
N PHE A 13 -2.65 35.28 -13.85
CA PHE A 13 -1.84 35.91 -12.81
C PHE A 13 -0.47 36.36 -13.35
N LYS A 14 0.18 35.55 -14.18
CA LYS A 14 1.51 35.78 -14.75
C LYS A 14 1.59 37.08 -15.59
N VAL A 15 0.52 37.45 -16.28
CA VAL A 15 0.48 38.65 -17.13
C VAL A 15 0.08 39.92 -16.38
N LYS A 16 -0.34 39.80 -15.11
CA LYS A 16 -0.68 40.97 -14.28
C LYS A 16 0.58 41.66 -13.78
N PRO A 17 0.51 42.99 -13.59
CA PRO A 17 1.61 43.76 -12.99
C PRO A 17 1.96 43.20 -11.58
N ASN A 18 3.22 43.28 -11.20
CA ASN A 18 3.65 42.99 -9.83
C ASN A 18 2.87 43.88 -8.84
N LYS A 19 2.58 43.33 -7.65
CA LYS A 19 1.82 44.02 -6.59
C LYS A 19 0.40 44.45 -6.97
N SER A 20 -0.17 43.82 -7.99
CA SER A 20 -1.52 44.16 -8.48
C SER A 20 -2.64 43.27 -7.90
N MET A 21 -2.29 42.27 -7.11
CA MET A 21 -3.22 41.39 -6.45
C MET A 21 -2.84 41.23 -4.98
N SER A 22 -3.85 41.11 -4.10
CA SER A 22 -3.71 40.80 -2.69
C SER A 22 -4.29 39.41 -2.38
N PHE A 23 -3.84 38.80 -1.31
CA PHE A 23 -4.43 37.55 -0.83
C PHE A 23 -5.36 37.78 0.37
N LEU A 24 -6.48 37.06 0.40
CA LEU A 24 -7.30 36.89 1.59
C LEU A 24 -7.29 35.39 1.95
N LEU A 25 -6.69 35.06 3.09
CA LEU A 25 -6.56 33.67 3.56
C LEU A 25 -7.54 33.39 4.71
N GLY A 26 -8.29 32.32 4.57
CA GLY A 26 -9.13 31.78 5.65
C GLY A 26 -8.53 30.49 6.23
N ALA A 27 -9.21 29.90 7.22
CA ALA A 27 -8.75 28.73 7.98
C ALA A 27 -8.43 27.50 7.11
N GLY A 28 -9.02 27.38 5.94
CA GLY A 28 -8.71 26.31 4.98
C GLY A 28 -7.26 26.37 4.45
N ALA A 29 -6.62 27.53 4.42
CA ALA A 29 -5.22 27.66 4.00
C ALA A 29 -4.23 27.09 5.05
N SER A 30 -4.63 27.01 6.33
CA SER A 30 -3.77 26.55 7.43
C SER A 30 -3.87 25.03 7.68
N VAL A 31 -4.74 24.33 6.96
CA VAL A 31 -4.95 22.87 7.15
C VAL A 31 -3.68 22.07 6.88
N SER A 32 -2.93 22.40 5.85
CA SER A 32 -1.63 21.76 5.55
C SER A 32 -0.58 21.98 6.63
N SER A 33 -0.74 23.05 7.42
CA SER A 33 0.10 23.34 8.59
C SER A 33 -0.40 22.68 9.87
N ASN A 34 -1.35 21.73 9.79
CA ASN A 34 -1.98 21.01 10.89
C ASN A 34 -2.86 21.87 11.82
N ILE A 35 -3.35 23.01 11.38
CA ILE A 35 -4.39 23.78 12.06
C ILE A 35 -5.75 23.38 11.48
N PRO A 36 -6.70 22.93 12.30
CA PRO A 36 -8.00 22.52 11.80
C PRO A 36 -8.79 23.71 11.21
N SER A 37 -9.53 23.45 10.14
CA SER A 37 -10.47 24.44 9.61
C SER A 37 -11.62 24.72 10.57
N GLY A 38 -12.34 25.85 10.38
CA GLY A 38 -13.51 26.16 11.19
C GLY A 38 -14.56 25.05 11.22
N GLY A 39 -14.82 24.40 10.08
CA GLY A 39 -15.73 23.26 10.00
C GLY A 39 -15.24 22.03 10.78
N GLN A 40 -13.93 21.75 10.75
CA GLN A 40 -13.34 20.68 11.56
C GLN A 40 -13.44 20.99 13.06
N MET A 41 -13.26 22.25 13.45
CA MET A 41 -13.44 22.68 14.84
C MET A 41 -14.90 22.53 15.29
N VAL A 42 -15.88 22.86 14.45
CA VAL A 42 -17.31 22.65 14.75
C VAL A 42 -17.59 21.17 15.04
N TRP A 43 -17.03 20.26 14.25
CA TRP A 43 -17.19 18.82 14.52
C TRP A 43 -16.46 18.37 15.79
N ASP A 44 -15.32 18.98 16.13
CA ASP A 44 -14.61 18.72 17.39
C ASP A 44 -15.44 19.17 18.60
N PHE A 45 -16.09 20.34 18.52
CA PHE A 45 -17.01 20.82 19.55
C PHE A 45 -18.24 19.93 19.69
N LYS A 46 -18.90 19.59 18.58
CA LYS A 46 -20.06 18.68 18.57
C LYS A 46 -19.72 17.33 19.20
N ARG A 47 -18.58 16.73 18.80
CA ARG A 47 -18.10 15.50 19.40
C ARG A 47 -17.92 15.63 20.92
N SER A 48 -17.27 16.70 21.36
CA SER A 48 -17.01 16.93 22.78
C SER A 48 -18.31 17.05 23.59
N LEU A 49 -19.30 17.77 23.09
CA LEU A 49 -20.62 17.91 23.71
C LEU A 49 -21.41 16.59 23.69
N TYR A 50 -21.41 15.89 22.55
CA TYR A 50 -22.06 14.61 22.41
C TYR A 50 -21.51 13.56 23.36
N CYS A 51 -20.18 13.42 23.41
CA CYS A 51 -19.52 12.47 24.29
C CYS A 51 -19.75 12.82 25.77
N SER A 52 -19.73 14.10 26.12
CA SER A 52 -20.05 14.55 27.48
C SER A 52 -21.48 14.19 27.88
N ALA A 53 -22.46 14.39 27.01
CA ALA A 53 -23.86 14.09 27.27
C ALA A 53 -24.11 12.58 27.46
N HIS A 54 -23.32 11.72 26.80
CA HIS A 54 -23.48 10.27 26.87
C HIS A 54 -22.49 9.58 27.81
N ASN A 55 -21.68 10.33 28.58
CA ASN A 55 -20.58 9.81 29.41
C ASN A 55 -19.60 8.91 28.62
N LEU A 56 -19.29 9.30 27.37
CA LEU A 56 -18.37 8.62 26.48
C LEU A 56 -17.03 9.37 26.42
N ARG A 57 -15.98 8.64 26.07
CA ARG A 57 -14.67 9.24 25.79
C ARG A 57 -14.63 9.75 24.36
N THR A 58 -14.03 10.93 24.16
CA THR A 58 -13.92 11.57 22.84
C THR A 58 -13.06 10.80 21.82
N ASP A 59 -12.15 9.95 22.31
CA ASP A 59 -11.30 9.12 21.47
C ASP A 59 -12.06 7.97 20.77
N ILE A 60 -13.25 7.60 21.24
CA ILE A 60 -14.13 6.65 20.58
C ILE A 60 -14.55 7.16 19.18
N TYR A 61 -14.75 8.47 19.06
CA TYR A 61 -15.08 9.15 17.81
C TYR A 61 -13.85 9.88 17.24
N GLY A 62 -12.73 9.15 17.12
CA GLY A 62 -11.42 9.73 16.79
C GLY A 62 -11.32 10.36 15.40
N ASP A 63 -12.07 9.87 14.43
CA ASP A 63 -12.06 10.36 13.05
C ASP A 63 -13.38 11.05 12.68
N LEU A 64 -13.41 12.36 12.88
CA LEU A 64 -14.55 13.22 12.57
C LEU A 64 -14.77 13.47 11.07
N SER A 65 -13.94 12.93 10.20
CA SER A 65 -14.15 12.99 8.75
C SER A 65 -15.16 11.94 8.28
N LYS A 66 -15.47 10.95 9.12
CA LYS A 66 -16.40 9.85 8.81
C LYS A 66 -17.84 10.29 8.82
N GLU A 67 -18.52 10.13 7.69
CA GLU A 67 -19.91 10.57 7.49
C GLU A 67 -20.89 9.87 8.46
N ASN A 68 -20.67 8.60 8.78
CA ASN A 68 -21.47 7.87 9.76
C ASN A 68 -21.34 8.46 11.18
N ILE A 69 -20.12 8.83 11.58
CA ILE A 69 -19.87 9.49 12.86
C ILE A 69 -20.50 10.88 12.89
N GLN A 70 -20.36 11.64 11.81
CA GLN A 70 -21.00 12.94 11.68
C GLN A 70 -22.52 12.84 11.74
N LYS A 71 -23.13 11.86 11.04
CA LYS A 71 -24.58 11.62 11.08
C LYS A 71 -25.08 11.22 12.47
N GLU A 72 -24.33 10.36 13.17
CA GLU A 72 -24.68 9.94 14.52
C GLU A 72 -24.66 11.12 15.50
N ILE A 73 -23.56 11.89 15.50
CA ILE A 73 -23.44 13.08 16.34
C ILE A 73 -24.48 14.13 15.97
N GLN A 74 -24.73 14.36 14.67
CA GLN A 74 -25.69 15.37 14.20
C GLN A 74 -27.12 15.00 14.57
N SER A 75 -27.52 13.75 14.42
CA SER A 75 -28.90 13.31 14.79
C SER A 75 -29.24 13.53 16.26
N TYR A 76 -28.24 13.54 17.14
CA TYR A 76 -28.44 13.93 18.52
C TYR A 76 -28.76 15.42 18.65
N PHE A 77 -28.08 16.29 17.90
CA PHE A 77 -28.32 17.73 17.96
C PHE A 77 -29.57 18.16 17.19
N ASP A 78 -29.94 17.49 16.11
CA ASP A 78 -31.17 17.74 15.35
C ASP A 78 -32.43 17.56 16.20
N GLY A 79 -32.36 16.77 17.29
CA GLY A 79 -33.44 16.59 18.25
C GLY A 79 -33.46 17.61 19.41
N GLN A 80 -32.52 18.58 19.45
CA GLN A 80 -32.40 19.55 20.54
C GLN A 80 -33.02 20.91 20.16
N GLU A 81 -33.97 21.40 20.94
CA GLU A 81 -34.52 22.73 20.72
C GLU A 81 -33.50 23.83 20.96
N GLY A 82 -33.44 24.82 20.06
CA GLY A 82 -32.50 25.96 20.17
C GLY A 82 -31.09 25.70 19.64
N TYR A 83 -30.82 24.53 19.06
CA TYR A 83 -29.53 24.29 18.39
C TYR A 83 -29.56 24.71 16.91
N PRO A 84 -28.46 25.24 16.34
CA PRO A 84 -28.42 25.70 14.96
C PRO A 84 -28.55 24.52 13.99
N GLU A 85 -29.19 24.80 12.85
CA GLU A 85 -29.25 23.83 11.74
C GLU A 85 -27.86 23.53 11.18
N LEU A 86 -27.69 22.31 10.67
CA LEU A 86 -26.45 21.87 10.03
C LEU A 86 -26.05 22.81 8.89
N TRP A 87 -24.81 23.25 8.90
CA TRP A 87 -24.20 24.22 7.95
C TRP A 87 -24.72 25.64 8.06
N SER A 88 -25.38 25.99 9.15
CA SER A 88 -25.75 27.39 9.40
C SER A 88 -24.52 28.22 9.79
N THR A 89 -24.55 29.53 9.52
CA THR A 89 -23.46 30.45 9.88
C THR A 89 -23.24 30.58 11.39
N GLN A 90 -24.24 30.21 12.18
CA GLN A 90 -24.19 30.31 13.64
C GLN A 90 -23.53 29.10 14.32
N GLU A 91 -23.30 27.98 13.59
CA GLU A 91 -22.77 26.75 14.21
C GLU A 91 -21.45 26.96 14.95
N TYR A 92 -20.50 27.66 14.33
CA TYR A 92 -19.18 27.84 14.93
C TYR A 92 -19.24 28.56 16.28
N SER A 93 -19.83 29.72 16.34
CA SER A 93 -19.95 30.50 17.59
C SER A 93 -20.77 29.77 18.63
N PHE A 94 -21.93 29.22 18.25
CA PHE A 94 -22.83 28.51 19.14
C PHE A 94 -22.15 27.31 19.79
N TYR A 95 -21.57 26.39 19.01
CA TYR A 95 -20.95 25.18 19.55
C TYR A 95 -19.66 25.48 20.30
N PHE A 96 -18.90 26.52 19.89
CA PHE A 96 -17.70 26.95 20.59
C PHE A 96 -18.03 27.49 21.99
N GLU A 97 -19.03 28.39 22.09
CA GLU A 97 -19.47 28.92 23.39
C GLU A 97 -20.13 27.85 24.26
N LYS A 98 -20.88 26.92 23.67
CA LYS A 98 -21.50 25.82 24.38
C LYS A 98 -20.46 24.86 24.96
N CYS A 99 -19.41 24.58 24.21
CA CYS A 99 -18.32 23.69 24.61
C CYS A 99 -17.39 24.36 25.65
N TYR A 100 -17.12 25.65 25.44
CA TYR A 100 -16.23 26.45 26.30
C TYR A 100 -16.92 27.75 26.72
N PRO A 101 -17.77 27.74 27.76
CA PRO A 101 -18.55 28.91 28.18
C PRO A 101 -17.67 30.09 28.60
N PHE A 102 -16.51 29.82 29.18
CA PHE A 102 -15.63 30.87 29.67
C PHE A 102 -14.68 31.36 28.55
N ARG A 103 -14.52 32.68 28.43
CA ARG A 103 -13.65 33.30 27.45
C ARG A 103 -12.22 32.75 27.48
N ARG A 104 -11.63 32.62 28.68
CA ARG A 104 -10.26 32.10 28.87
C ARG A 104 -10.08 30.68 28.32
N ASP A 105 -11.10 29.83 28.41
CA ASP A 105 -11.03 28.45 27.92
C ASP A 105 -11.04 28.43 26.39
N ARG A 106 -11.79 29.35 25.76
CA ARG A 106 -11.80 29.54 24.31
C ARG A 106 -10.43 30.04 23.81
N GLU A 107 -9.86 31.03 24.48
CA GLU A 107 -8.52 31.55 24.20
C GLU A 107 -7.47 30.42 24.33
N TYR A 108 -7.51 29.65 25.40
CA TYR A 108 -6.61 28.53 25.64
C TYR A 108 -6.76 27.42 24.57
N TYR A 109 -7.99 27.11 24.13
CA TYR A 109 -8.23 26.16 23.07
C TYR A 109 -7.57 26.62 21.76
N ILE A 110 -7.78 27.87 21.35
CA ILE A 110 -7.17 28.40 20.11
C ILE A 110 -5.64 28.42 20.25
N GLN A 111 -5.10 28.93 21.36
CA GLN A 111 -3.66 28.95 21.61
C GLN A 111 -3.02 27.56 21.47
N ASN A 112 -3.65 26.54 21.98
CA ASN A 112 -3.14 25.16 21.86
C ASN A 112 -3.18 24.63 20.42
N LYS A 113 -4.05 25.15 19.56
CA LYS A 113 -4.12 24.73 18.16
C LYS A 113 -3.11 25.45 17.27
N VAL A 114 -2.74 26.69 17.59
CA VAL A 114 -1.83 27.52 16.77
C VAL A 114 -0.39 27.56 17.31
N ARG A 115 -0.18 27.14 18.56
CA ARG A 115 1.13 27.21 19.21
C ARG A 115 2.13 26.25 18.56
N ASP A 116 3.35 26.73 18.34
CA ASP A 116 4.49 25.96 17.81
C ASP A 116 4.24 25.32 16.42
N VAL A 117 3.24 25.78 15.69
CA VAL A 117 2.93 25.31 14.32
C VAL A 117 3.88 25.94 13.32
N LYS A 118 4.44 25.10 12.45
CA LYS A 118 5.35 25.56 11.37
C LYS A 118 4.57 25.80 10.08
N PRO A 119 4.96 26.83 9.29
CA PRO A 119 4.34 27.09 8.01
C PRO A 119 4.57 25.92 7.03
N ALA A 120 3.49 25.45 6.41
CA ALA A 120 3.55 24.47 5.33
C ALA A 120 4.04 25.14 4.02
N LEU A 121 4.21 24.32 2.97
CA LEU A 121 4.78 24.73 1.70
C LEU A 121 4.07 25.95 1.09
N GLY A 122 2.75 26.01 1.13
CA GLY A 122 1.98 27.13 0.57
C GLY A 122 2.32 28.47 1.21
N TYR A 123 2.55 28.49 2.53
CA TYR A 123 2.99 29.72 3.22
C TYR A 123 4.43 30.10 2.89
N LEU A 124 5.31 29.14 2.63
CA LEU A 124 6.67 29.42 2.17
C LEU A 124 6.67 29.99 0.75
N CYS A 125 5.86 29.43 -0.15
CA CYS A 125 5.67 29.97 -1.49
C CYS A 125 5.07 31.38 -1.48
N LEU A 126 4.10 31.63 -0.58
CA LEU A 126 3.55 32.98 -0.38
C LEU A 126 4.64 33.92 0.11
N GLY A 127 5.45 33.53 1.08
CA GLY A 127 6.60 34.29 1.57
C GLY A 127 7.56 34.68 0.45
N GLU A 128 7.92 33.71 -0.40
CA GLU A 128 8.80 33.97 -1.55
C GLU A 128 8.17 34.91 -2.58
N LEU A 129 6.86 34.79 -2.88
CA LEU A 129 6.13 35.72 -3.76
C LEU A 129 6.10 37.13 -3.19
N ILE A 130 5.99 37.29 -1.89
CA ILE A 130 6.01 38.59 -1.19
C ILE A 130 7.42 39.17 -1.22
N ILE A 131 8.44 38.41 -0.82
CA ILE A 131 9.84 38.90 -0.79
C ILE A 131 10.34 39.29 -2.18
N SER A 132 9.95 38.49 -3.19
CA SER A 132 10.27 38.82 -4.59
C SER A 132 9.48 39.99 -5.17
N GLY A 133 8.64 40.67 -4.39
CA GLY A 133 7.85 41.81 -4.79
C GLY A 133 6.74 41.54 -5.80
N LYS A 134 6.28 40.25 -5.86
CA LYS A 134 5.13 39.88 -6.71
C LYS A 134 3.81 40.24 -6.04
N ILE A 135 3.76 40.12 -4.73
CA ILE A 135 2.63 40.43 -3.84
C ILE A 135 3.13 41.40 -2.77
N ASP A 136 2.32 42.36 -2.41
CA ASP A 136 2.64 43.37 -1.40
C ASP A 136 1.75 43.26 -0.16
N VAL A 137 0.52 42.77 -0.32
CA VAL A 137 -0.47 42.70 0.74
C VAL A 137 -1.03 41.28 0.85
N ALA A 138 -0.99 40.74 2.06
CA ALA A 138 -1.70 39.51 2.41
C ALA A 138 -2.58 39.78 3.62
N SER A 139 -3.87 39.45 3.52
CA SER A 139 -4.85 39.58 4.60
C SER A 139 -5.32 38.20 5.06
N THR A 140 -5.73 38.11 6.31
CA THR A 140 -6.20 36.82 6.88
C THR A 140 -7.30 37.04 7.92
N THR A 141 -8.23 36.09 7.96
CA THR A 141 -9.19 35.94 9.06
C THR A 141 -8.71 34.93 10.13
N ASN A 142 -7.52 34.36 9.96
CA ASN A 142 -6.98 33.32 10.84
C ASN A 142 -6.32 33.92 12.08
N PHE A 143 -6.35 33.16 13.17
CA PHE A 143 -5.69 33.53 14.42
C PHE A 143 -4.19 33.19 14.46
N ASP A 144 -3.71 32.42 13.50
CA ASP A 144 -2.30 32.00 13.40
C ASP A 144 -1.41 33.12 12.80
N ASP A 145 -0.09 32.95 12.95
CA ASP A 145 0.93 33.85 12.40
C ASP A 145 1.68 33.19 11.22
N LEU A 146 1.02 32.28 10.49
CA LEU A 146 1.68 31.47 9.46
C LEU A 146 2.13 32.30 8.25
N ILE A 147 1.49 33.41 7.93
CA ILE A 147 1.95 34.32 6.88
C ILE A 147 3.31 34.90 7.28
N GLN A 148 3.41 35.48 8.48
CA GLN A 148 4.65 36.08 8.99
C GLN A 148 5.74 35.00 9.15
N ALA A 149 5.37 33.83 9.70
CA ALA A 149 6.27 32.70 9.86
C ALA A 149 6.79 32.19 8.50
N GLY A 150 5.94 32.17 7.46
CA GLY A 150 6.33 31.84 6.08
C GLY A 150 7.33 32.81 5.50
N ILE A 151 7.09 34.10 5.65
CA ILE A 151 8.00 35.18 5.19
C ILE A 151 9.35 35.08 5.91
N HIS A 152 9.35 35.02 7.26
CA HIS A 152 10.57 34.91 8.05
C HIS A 152 11.32 33.59 7.84
N ALA A 153 10.64 32.53 7.44
CA ALA A 153 11.30 31.26 7.12
C ALA A 153 12.12 31.33 5.81
N ILE A 154 11.76 32.26 4.92
CA ILE A 154 12.49 32.52 3.68
C ILE A 154 13.60 33.58 3.91
N ASP A 155 13.25 34.70 4.53
CA ASP A 155 14.21 35.73 4.92
C ASP A 155 13.99 36.17 6.37
N PRO A 156 14.81 35.68 7.32
CA PRO A 156 14.70 36.04 8.73
C PRO A 156 14.99 37.50 9.04
N GLY A 157 15.63 38.23 8.13
CA GLY A 157 16.01 39.64 8.31
C GLY A 157 14.98 40.64 7.84
N ILE A 158 13.94 40.19 7.15
CA ILE A 158 12.96 41.12 6.57
C ILE A 158 12.02 41.72 7.63
N SER A 159 11.76 43.01 7.55
CA SER A 159 10.77 43.70 8.38
C SER A 159 9.38 43.56 7.78
N ILE A 160 8.41 43.10 8.57
CA ILE A 160 7.00 42.90 8.15
C ILE A 160 6.13 43.91 8.88
N LYS A 161 5.31 44.65 8.15
CA LYS A 161 4.26 45.47 8.73
C LYS A 161 3.03 44.61 9.01
N THR A 162 2.77 44.32 10.28
CA THR A 162 1.52 43.66 10.70
C THR A 162 0.52 44.70 11.16
N ILE A 163 -0.67 44.72 10.55
CA ILE A 163 -1.79 45.60 10.90
C ILE A 163 -2.85 44.71 11.55
N SER A 164 -3.09 44.91 12.83
CA SER A 164 -4.08 44.16 13.64
C SER A 164 -4.59 45.07 14.76
N SER A 165 -5.73 44.72 15.36
CA SER A 165 -6.30 45.44 16.52
C SER A 165 -5.44 45.34 17.78
N ALA A 166 -4.48 44.46 17.81
CA ALA A 166 -3.57 44.25 18.96
C ALA A 166 -2.39 45.26 18.96
N VAL A 167 -2.07 45.88 17.86
CA VAL A 167 -0.94 46.83 17.73
C VAL A 167 -1.41 48.22 18.05
N SER A 168 -1.23 48.65 19.32
CA SER A 168 -1.68 49.96 19.79
C SER A 168 -0.96 51.14 19.11
N SER A 169 -1.72 52.00 18.54
CA SER A 169 -1.77 53.49 18.58
C SER A 169 -0.56 54.38 18.31
N SER A 170 0.66 53.97 18.10
CA SER A 170 1.78 54.89 17.90
C SER A 170 2.47 54.86 16.52
N VAL A 171 2.13 53.89 15.65
CA VAL A 171 2.68 53.78 14.30
C VAL A 171 1.51 53.93 13.32
N GLY A 172 1.54 54.94 12.48
CA GLY A 172 0.45 55.32 11.59
C GLY A 172 -0.15 54.12 10.81
N PHE A 173 -1.47 54.01 10.87
CA PHE A 173 -2.28 53.08 10.10
C PHE A 173 -2.25 53.49 8.62
N SER A 174 -1.31 52.98 7.87
CA SER A 174 -1.24 53.08 6.41
C SER A 174 -0.45 51.90 5.83
N LEU A 175 -0.73 51.52 4.62
CA LEU A 175 0.13 50.59 3.87
C LEU A 175 1.50 51.28 3.67
N TYR A 176 2.56 50.53 3.95
CA TYR A 176 3.93 50.99 3.77
C TYR A 176 4.46 50.56 2.42
N GLU A 177 4.89 51.47 1.60
CA GLU A 177 5.64 51.18 0.37
C GLU A 177 7.01 50.58 0.75
N GLY A 178 7.35 49.47 0.10
CA GLY A 178 8.66 48.82 0.27
C GLY A 178 8.77 47.78 1.36
N PHE A 179 7.74 47.55 2.16
CA PHE A 179 7.68 46.46 3.14
C PHE A 179 6.48 45.54 2.91
N PRO A 180 6.58 44.23 3.21
CA PRO A 180 5.43 43.32 3.22
C PRO A 180 4.38 43.78 4.22
N ASN A 181 3.12 43.89 3.79
CA ASN A 181 1.99 44.23 4.65
C ASN A 181 1.12 43.00 4.93
N VAL A 182 0.95 42.65 6.20
CA VAL A 182 0.07 41.58 6.66
C VAL A 182 -1.08 42.17 7.46
N ILE A 183 -2.33 41.99 6.99
CA ILE A 183 -3.53 42.52 7.62
C ILE A 183 -4.31 41.38 8.29
N LYS A 184 -4.45 41.42 9.61
CA LYS A 184 -5.32 40.52 10.37
C LYS A 184 -6.69 41.19 10.55
N LEU A 185 -7.72 40.62 9.93
CA LEU A 185 -9.09 41.14 9.91
C LEU A 185 -9.91 40.81 11.15
N HIS A 186 -9.48 39.79 11.91
CA HIS A 186 -10.09 39.40 13.18
C HIS A 186 -9.15 39.54 14.36
N TRP A 187 -9.75 39.59 15.55
CA TRP A 187 -9.07 39.76 16.82
C TRP A 187 -7.96 38.74 17.00
N ASP A 188 -6.81 39.24 17.44
CA ASP A 188 -5.73 38.39 17.88
C ASP A 188 -6.03 37.97 19.35
N TYR A 189 -6.53 36.72 19.54
CA TYR A 189 -6.84 36.16 20.86
C TYR A 189 -5.64 36.17 21.85
N LEU A 190 -4.44 36.44 21.35
CA LEU A 190 -3.21 36.42 22.12
C LEU A 190 -2.96 37.67 22.99
N PHE A 191 -3.61 38.82 22.69
CA PHE A 191 -3.16 40.11 23.22
C PHE A 191 -4.17 40.93 24.04
N ASP A 192 -5.28 40.39 24.45
CA ASP A 192 -6.33 41.11 25.13
C ASP A 192 -6.01 41.45 26.64
N LYS A 193 -4.79 41.90 26.91
CA LYS A 193 -4.37 42.39 28.24
C LYS A 193 -4.30 43.89 28.40
N LEU A 194 -4.58 44.66 27.37
CA LEU A 194 -4.50 46.13 27.44
C LEU A 194 -5.89 46.72 27.31
N LYS A 195 -6.25 47.45 28.32
CA LYS A 195 -7.45 48.28 28.58
C LYS A 195 -7.86 49.13 27.34
N ASN A 196 -8.70 48.62 26.47
CA ASN A 196 -9.40 49.45 25.51
C ASN A 196 -10.89 49.41 25.81
N THR A 197 -11.55 50.56 25.72
CA THR A 197 -13.00 50.68 25.81
C THR A 197 -13.66 50.11 24.55
N GLU A 198 -14.93 49.65 24.63
CA GLU A 198 -15.67 49.14 23.47
C GLU A 198 -15.66 50.14 22.28
N THR A 199 -15.67 51.43 22.57
CA THR A 199 -15.59 52.52 21.58
C THR A 199 -14.23 52.60 20.85
N GLU A 200 -13.12 52.44 21.59
CA GLU A 200 -11.78 52.42 20.99
C GLU A 200 -11.53 51.21 20.11
N LEU A 201 -12.12 50.08 20.45
CA LEU A 201 -12.08 48.85 19.67
C LEU A 201 -12.84 48.98 18.36
N GLN A 202 -14.01 49.62 18.40
CA GLN A 202 -14.85 49.85 17.23
C GLN A 202 -14.20 50.80 16.23
N GLU A 203 -13.58 51.89 16.73
CA GLU A 203 -12.79 52.82 15.89
C GLU A 203 -11.56 52.16 15.27
N LEU A 204 -10.94 51.19 15.95
CA LEU A 204 -9.81 50.44 15.41
C LEU A 204 -10.22 49.48 14.31
N GLU A 205 -11.35 48.78 14.48
CA GLU A 205 -11.92 47.90 13.47
C GLU A 205 -12.30 48.65 12.21
N GLU A 206 -12.94 49.81 12.32
CA GLU A 206 -13.28 50.67 11.19
C GLU A 206 -12.03 51.13 10.41
N LYS A 207 -10.92 51.48 11.10
CA LYS A 207 -9.66 51.85 10.46
C LYS A 207 -8.98 50.71 9.73
N ILE A 208 -8.98 49.50 10.32
CA ILE A 208 -8.42 48.31 9.65
C ILE A 208 -9.24 47.97 8.41
N GLU A 209 -10.55 48.09 8.49
CA GLU A 209 -11.46 47.90 7.38
C GLU A 209 -11.20 48.86 6.24
N GLU A 210 -10.98 50.19 6.53
CA GLU A 210 -10.63 51.20 5.52
C GLU A 210 -9.30 50.90 4.82
N ILE A 211 -8.27 50.44 5.58
CA ILE A 211 -6.96 50.09 5.00
C ILE A 211 -7.11 48.87 4.10
N TRP A 212 -7.88 47.88 4.53
CA TRP A 212 -8.12 46.66 3.75
C TRP A 212 -8.96 46.99 2.50
N LYS A 213 -9.99 47.82 2.59
CA LYS A 213 -10.75 48.32 1.45
C LYS A 213 -9.82 48.99 0.41
N THR A 214 -8.90 49.81 0.87
CA THR A 214 -7.92 50.48 0.00
C THR A 214 -7.02 49.47 -0.69
N ALA A 215 -6.49 48.49 0.04
CA ALA A 215 -5.63 47.43 -0.50
C ALA A 215 -6.34 46.60 -1.59
N ILE A 216 -7.62 46.29 -1.40
CA ILE A 216 -8.40 45.51 -2.38
C ILE A 216 -8.72 46.35 -3.63
N LYS A 217 -9.10 47.59 -3.48
CA LYS A 217 -9.39 48.51 -4.59
C LYS A 217 -8.20 48.62 -5.53
N GLU A 218 -7.01 48.79 -4.98
CA GLU A 218 -5.77 48.96 -5.73
C GLU A 218 -5.26 47.65 -6.35
N ASN A 219 -5.41 46.56 -5.64
CA ASN A 219 -4.71 45.30 -5.93
C ASN A 219 -5.61 44.15 -6.39
N GLY A 220 -6.92 44.25 -6.44
CA GLY A 220 -7.77 43.06 -6.59
C GLY A 220 -7.57 42.01 -5.46
N VAL A 221 -8.31 40.93 -5.45
CA VAL A 221 -8.23 39.95 -4.36
C VAL A 221 -8.29 38.49 -4.83
N ILE A 222 -7.42 37.66 -4.24
CA ILE A 222 -7.39 36.19 -4.37
C ILE A 222 -7.80 35.65 -3.02
N ILE A 223 -8.94 34.96 -2.96
CA ILE A 223 -9.54 34.43 -1.75
C ILE A 223 -9.25 32.91 -1.71
N VAL A 224 -8.57 32.42 -0.65
CA VAL A 224 -8.20 31.01 -0.50
C VAL A 224 -8.52 30.51 0.91
N GLY A 225 -9.15 29.34 0.99
CA GLY A 225 -9.45 28.70 2.29
C GLY A 225 -10.50 29.43 3.14
N TYR A 226 -11.22 30.38 2.57
CA TYR A 226 -12.27 31.16 3.22
C TYR A 226 -13.65 30.70 2.78
N ALA A 227 -14.54 30.46 3.76
CA ALA A 227 -15.87 29.90 3.49
C ALA A 227 -16.96 30.96 3.17
N GLY A 228 -16.70 32.26 3.46
CA GLY A 228 -17.67 33.32 3.25
C GLY A 228 -18.78 33.40 4.31
N ASN A 229 -18.54 32.87 5.52
CA ASN A 229 -19.52 32.86 6.61
C ASN A 229 -19.46 34.11 7.50
N ASP A 230 -18.40 34.85 7.38
CA ASP A 230 -18.14 36.06 8.17
C ASP A 230 -18.89 37.26 7.61
N ASN A 231 -19.74 37.88 8.44
CA ASN A 231 -20.58 38.96 8.00
C ASN A 231 -19.81 40.24 7.70
N SER A 232 -18.81 40.61 8.53
CA SER A 232 -18.05 41.86 8.37
C SER A 232 -17.22 41.84 7.07
N VAL A 233 -16.46 40.78 6.87
CA VAL A 233 -15.61 40.58 5.68
C VAL A 233 -16.44 40.52 4.40
N MET A 234 -17.54 39.76 4.41
CA MET A 234 -18.39 39.62 3.24
C MET A 234 -19.12 40.92 2.87
N THR A 235 -19.58 41.68 3.86
CA THR A 235 -20.24 42.99 3.61
C THR A 235 -19.29 43.93 2.88
N VAL A 236 -18.02 44.05 3.32
CA VAL A 236 -17.01 44.87 2.65
C VAL A 236 -16.78 44.43 1.20
N LEU A 237 -16.65 43.13 0.98
CA LEU A 237 -16.46 42.58 -0.36
C LEU A 237 -17.67 42.84 -1.26
N GLU A 238 -18.89 42.67 -0.73
CA GLU A 238 -20.16 42.93 -1.44
C GLU A 238 -20.30 44.39 -1.82
N GLU A 239 -20.04 45.34 -0.89
CA GLU A 239 -20.06 46.79 -1.14
C GLU A 239 -19.08 47.19 -2.26
N LEU A 240 -17.84 46.72 -2.21
CA LEU A 240 -16.82 47.06 -3.20
C LEU A 240 -17.12 46.45 -4.59
N VAL A 241 -17.72 45.26 -4.66
CA VAL A 241 -18.14 44.65 -5.93
C VAL A 241 -19.35 45.40 -6.49
N GLU A 242 -20.32 45.77 -5.66
CA GLU A 242 -21.51 46.57 -6.10
C GLU A 242 -21.12 47.92 -6.63
N ALA A 243 -20.15 48.59 -6.00
CA ALA A 243 -19.60 49.86 -6.46
C ALA A 243 -18.69 49.71 -7.70
N GLY A 244 -18.33 48.51 -8.12
CA GLY A 244 -17.41 48.26 -9.24
C GLY A 244 -15.97 48.66 -8.94
N GLU A 245 -15.59 48.80 -7.69
CA GLU A 245 -14.30 49.32 -7.26
C GLU A 245 -13.15 48.30 -7.27
N ILE A 246 -13.41 47.01 -7.37
CA ILE A 246 -12.38 45.98 -7.48
C ILE A 246 -11.96 45.82 -8.95
N ILE A 247 -11.10 46.70 -9.40
CA ILE A 247 -10.77 46.87 -10.82
C ILE A 247 -10.07 45.66 -11.41
N ARG A 248 -9.24 44.95 -10.62
CA ARG A 248 -8.44 43.82 -11.10
C ARG A 248 -9.09 42.45 -10.88
N GLY A 249 -10.33 42.47 -10.36
CA GLY A 249 -11.18 41.29 -10.22
C GLY A 249 -10.98 40.52 -8.92
N VAL A 250 -11.89 39.57 -8.71
CA VAL A 250 -11.94 38.66 -7.55
C VAL A 250 -11.74 37.23 -8.02
N TYR A 251 -10.77 36.52 -7.44
CA TYR A 251 -10.55 35.10 -7.67
C TYR A 251 -10.85 34.34 -6.39
N TRP A 252 -11.92 33.55 -6.41
CA TRP A 252 -12.30 32.72 -5.27
C TRP A 252 -11.85 31.27 -5.50
N CYS A 253 -10.83 30.84 -4.76
CA CYS A 253 -10.27 29.50 -4.87
C CYS A 253 -11.04 28.54 -3.98
N LYS A 254 -11.58 27.46 -4.56
CA LYS A 254 -12.27 26.36 -3.86
C LYS A 254 -11.66 24.99 -4.21
N PRO A 255 -11.65 24.03 -3.28
CA PRO A 255 -11.24 22.67 -3.61
C PRO A 255 -12.12 22.05 -4.70
N LYS A 256 -11.52 21.25 -5.60
CA LYS A 256 -12.23 20.51 -6.64
C LYS A 256 -13.35 19.65 -6.04
N GLY A 257 -14.48 19.59 -6.72
CA GLY A 257 -15.64 18.81 -6.27
C GLY A 257 -16.45 19.43 -5.12
N THR A 258 -15.99 20.50 -4.47
CA THR A 258 -16.74 21.20 -3.42
C THR A 258 -17.67 22.26 -4.00
N LYS A 259 -18.73 22.61 -3.25
CA LYS A 259 -19.62 23.73 -3.59
C LYS A 259 -19.33 24.94 -2.70
N LEU A 260 -19.42 26.11 -3.27
CA LEU A 260 -19.40 27.35 -2.48
C LEU A 260 -20.69 27.50 -1.67
N GLY A 261 -20.61 28.12 -0.50
CA GLY A 261 -21.78 28.52 0.27
C GLY A 261 -22.70 29.47 -0.52
N LEU A 262 -23.98 29.52 -0.18
CA LEU A 262 -24.97 30.32 -0.92
C LEU A 262 -24.59 31.78 -1.05
N ARG A 263 -24.05 32.39 0.02
CA ARG A 263 -23.62 33.79 0.00
C ARG A 263 -22.42 34.01 -0.92
N ALA A 264 -21.42 33.17 -0.83
CA ALA A 264 -20.22 33.20 -1.69
C ALA A 264 -20.61 32.96 -3.18
N CYS A 265 -21.57 32.07 -3.46
CA CYS A 265 -22.09 31.89 -4.82
C CYS A 265 -22.70 33.18 -5.37
N ARG A 266 -23.64 33.83 -4.62
CA ARG A 266 -24.28 35.08 -5.03
C ARG A 266 -23.26 36.20 -5.22
N PHE A 267 -22.32 36.30 -4.29
CA PHE A 267 -21.23 37.26 -4.39
C PHE A 267 -20.41 37.05 -5.67
N MET A 268 -19.99 35.79 -5.97
CA MET A 268 -19.18 35.50 -7.17
C MET A 268 -19.99 35.63 -8.46
N ASP A 269 -21.30 35.36 -8.46
CA ASP A 269 -22.15 35.66 -9.60
C ASP A 269 -22.18 37.17 -9.90
N LYS A 270 -22.33 37.98 -8.87
CA LYS A 270 -22.26 39.44 -9.00
C LYS A 270 -20.89 39.93 -9.44
N ALA A 271 -19.82 39.46 -8.79
CA ALA A 271 -18.43 39.81 -9.13
C ALA A 271 -18.09 39.50 -10.59
N CYS A 272 -18.48 38.30 -11.08
CA CYS A 272 -18.28 37.94 -12.48
C CYS A 272 -19.14 38.76 -13.47
N SER A 273 -20.26 39.27 -13.03
CA SER A 273 -21.12 40.13 -13.87
C SER A 273 -20.60 41.59 -13.99
N VAL A 274 -19.96 42.09 -12.94
CA VAL A 274 -19.40 43.44 -12.87
C VAL A 274 -17.99 43.50 -13.46
N ASN A 275 -17.18 42.46 -13.27
CA ASN A 275 -15.79 42.45 -13.71
C ASN A 275 -15.43 41.16 -14.44
N GLU A 276 -15.01 41.31 -15.73
CA GLU A 276 -14.63 40.14 -16.56
C GLU A 276 -13.39 39.38 -16.06
N HIS A 277 -12.58 39.98 -15.20
CA HIS A 277 -11.41 39.34 -14.59
C HIS A 277 -11.76 38.52 -13.35
N SER A 278 -13.03 38.50 -12.91
CA SER A 278 -13.45 37.73 -11.75
C SER A 278 -13.79 36.29 -12.14
N ALA A 279 -13.38 35.32 -11.31
CA ALA A 279 -13.66 33.88 -11.53
C ALA A 279 -13.57 33.08 -10.24
N VAL A 280 -14.22 31.91 -10.22
CA VAL A 280 -13.99 30.86 -9.25
C VAL A 280 -12.90 29.93 -9.79
N VAL A 281 -11.90 29.66 -8.97
CA VAL A 281 -10.75 28.81 -9.33
C VAL A 281 -10.87 27.48 -8.63
N GLU A 282 -10.88 26.38 -9.37
CA GLU A 282 -10.86 25.04 -8.79
C GLU A 282 -9.42 24.61 -8.52
N ILE A 283 -9.09 24.40 -7.25
CA ILE A 283 -7.76 24.03 -6.77
C ILE A 283 -7.76 22.64 -6.13
N ASP A 284 -6.62 21.98 -6.09
CA ASP A 284 -6.46 20.74 -5.30
C ASP A 284 -6.34 21.09 -3.81
N ASP A 285 -5.42 21.95 -3.46
CA ASP A 285 -5.20 22.53 -2.13
C ASP A 285 -4.46 23.87 -2.21
N PHE A 286 -4.22 24.49 -1.03
CA PHE A 286 -3.50 25.76 -0.93
C PHE A 286 -2.03 25.61 -1.34
N ASP A 287 -1.35 24.54 -0.91
CA ASP A 287 0.06 24.33 -1.19
C ASP A 287 0.33 24.16 -2.68
N SER A 288 -0.48 23.38 -3.37
CA SER A 288 -0.40 23.12 -4.82
C SER A 288 -0.65 24.41 -5.63
N LEU A 289 -1.65 25.23 -5.22
CA LEU A 289 -1.92 26.52 -5.84
C LEU A 289 -0.72 27.45 -5.73
N MET A 290 -0.20 27.61 -4.50
CA MET A 290 0.90 28.52 -4.23
C MET A 290 2.20 28.10 -4.90
N TYR A 291 2.48 26.80 -4.93
CA TYR A 291 3.62 26.27 -5.67
C TYR A 291 3.49 26.49 -7.18
N SER A 292 2.29 26.32 -7.74
CA SER A 292 2.05 26.61 -9.15
C SER A 292 2.32 28.09 -9.50
N LEU A 293 1.94 29.01 -8.63
CA LEU A 293 2.26 30.44 -8.78
C LEU A 293 3.77 30.71 -8.65
N TYR A 294 4.43 30.10 -7.66
CA TYR A 294 5.87 30.20 -7.46
C TYR A 294 6.66 29.77 -8.71
N VAL A 295 6.33 28.63 -9.29
CA VAL A 295 6.96 28.11 -10.51
C VAL A 295 6.68 29.04 -11.71
N ALA A 296 5.43 29.48 -11.87
CA ALA A 296 5.04 30.33 -12.99
C ALA A 296 5.72 31.69 -12.99
N MET A 297 6.06 32.21 -11.81
CA MET A 297 6.80 33.47 -11.66
C MET A 297 8.33 33.27 -11.78
N ASN A 298 8.80 32.10 -12.15
CA ASN A 298 10.20 31.72 -12.31
C ASN A 298 11.05 31.97 -11.04
N LEU A 299 10.46 31.84 -9.87
CA LEU A 299 11.16 32.00 -8.60
C LEU A 299 12.00 30.73 -8.32
N LYS A 300 13.07 30.87 -7.53
CA LYS A 300 13.98 29.78 -7.21
C LYS A 300 14.36 29.84 -5.74
N ASN A 301 13.96 28.82 -4.99
CA ASN A 301 14.35 28.64 -3.60
C ASN A 301 14.55 27.16 -3.32
N ILE A 302 15.79 26.78 -2.98
CA ILE A 302 16.18 25.37 -2.80
C ILE A 302 15.28 24.66 -1.77
N ARG A 303 14.94 25.35 -0.68
CA ARG A 303 14.10 24.79 0.40
C ARG A 303 12.67 24.50 -0.07
N ILE A 304 12.09 25.42 -0.86
CA ILE A 304 10.74 25.24 -1.44
C ILE A 304 10.76 24.08 -2.44
N ASP A 305 11.76 24.06 -3.32
CA ASP A 305 11.88 23.02 -4.35
C ASP A 305 12.12 21.61 -3.77
N GLU A 306 12.87 21.54 -2.66
CA GLU A 306 13.06 20.26 -1.93
C GLU A 306 11.79 19.82 -1.22
N LEU A 307 11.10 20.71 -0.54
CA LEU A 307 9.84 20.41 0.15
C LEU A 307 8.75 20.00 -0.83
N TRP A 308 8.65 20.65 -1.99
CA TRP A 308 7.71 20.25 -3.04
C TRP A 308 8.00 18.85 -3.57
N LYS A 309 9.26 18.55 -3.85
CA LYS A 309 9.67 17.18 -4.26
C LYS A 309 9.25 16.15 -3.23
N ASP A 310 9.28 16.49 -1.95
CA ASP A 310 8.86 15.58 -0.88
C ASP A 310 7.33 15.47 -0.75
N THR A 311 6.59 16.54 -0.99
CA THR A 311 5.10 16.53 -0.98
C THR A 311 4.51 15.92 -2.24
N ASP A 312 5.11 16.15 -3.41
CA ASP A 312 4.62 15.65 -4.70
C ASP A 312 4.88 14.15 -4.92
N LYS A 313 5.79 13.54 -4.13
CA LYS A 313 6.17 12.13 -4.25
C LYS A 313 5.10 11.16 -3.82
N LYS A 314 4.16 11.58 -2.97
CA LYS A 314 3.11 10.70 -2.44
C LYS A 314 1.79 11.43 -2.34
N GLN A 315 0.81 11.01 -3.15
CA GLN A 315 -0.57 11.45 -3.04
C GLN A 315 -1.42 10.37 -2.35
N ASP A 316 -2.49 10.80 -1.67
CA ASP A 316 -3.48 9.88 -1.11
C ASP A 316 -4.14 9.08 -2.25
N ILE A 317 -4.41 7.80 -2.01
CA ILE A 317 -5.04 6.93 -3.00
C ILE A 317 -6.52 7.29 -3.12
N LEU A 318 -6.97 7.60 -4.33
CA LEU A 318 -8.39 7.87 -4.62
C LEU A 318 -9.12 6.57 -4.92
N TYR A 319 -9.97 6.11 -4.01
CA TYR A 319 -10.69 4.84 -4.12
C TYR A 319 -11.99 4.93 -4.92
N ASP A 320 -12.64 6.08 -4.97
CA ASP A 320 -13.92 6.25 -5.67
C ASP A 320 -13.81 6.06 -7.20
N SER A 321 -12.60 6.09 -7.75
CA SER A 321 -12.31 5.80 -9.15
C SER A 321 -12.65 4.36 -9.57
N ILE A 322 -12.67 3.39 -8.65
CA ILE A 322 -12.97 1.97 -8.95
C ILE A 322 -14.43 1.77 -9.41
N GLY A 323 -15.34 2.66 -9.05
CA GLY A 323 -16.68 2.81 -9.65
C GLY A 323 -17.72 1.71 -9.38
N ARG A 324 -17.38 0.60 -8.74
CA ARG A 324 -18.31 -0.45 -8.32
C ARG A 324 -18.14 -0.81 -6.87
N HIS A 325 -19.24 -1.18 -6.21
CA HIS A 325 -19.22 -1.65 -4.82
C HIS A 325 -19.39 -3.16 -4.79
N ALA A 326 -18.64 -3.83 -3.93
CA ALA A 326 -18.78 -5.26 -3.69
C ALA A 326 -19.93 -5.55 -2.71
N SER A 327 -20.25 -6.84 -2.55
CA SER A 327 -21.13 -7.32 -1.48
C SER A 327 -20.49 -7.04 -0.11
N ILE A 328 -21.28 -7.09 0.96
CA ILE A 328 -20.81 -6.88 2.33
C ILE A 328 -19.68 -7.84 2.66
N ALA A 329 -18.58 -7.30 3.15
CA ALA A 329 -17.42 -8.02 3.63
C ALA A 329 -17.19 -7.75 5.12
N ILE A 330 -17.22 -8.80 5.95
CA ILE A 330 -16.90 -8.71 7.37
C ILE A 330 -15.51 -9.31 7.59
N THR A 331 -14.59 -8.53 8.08
CA THR A 331 -13.22 -8.99 8.29
C THR A 331 -13.09 -9.81 9.59
N ASN A 332 -11.94 -10.47 9.76
CA ASN A 332 -11.55 -11.10 11.02
C ASN A 332 -10.86 -10.12 11.99
N ALA A 333 -11.03 -8.84 11.78
CA ALA A 333 -10.33 -7.76 12.46
C ALA A 333 -11.23 -7.10 13.52
N LEU A 334 -10.66 -6.88 14.70
CA LEU A 334 -11.30 -6.24 15.86
C LEU A 334 -10.55 -4.95 16.15
N PRO A 335 -11.21 -3.77 16.11
CA PRO A 335 -10.56 -2.50 16.42
C PRO A 335 -10.34 -2.38 17.92
N ALA A 336 -9.22 -1.79 18.32
CA ALA A 336 -8.96 -1.49 19.72
C ALA A 336 -9.87 -0.35 20.21
N VAL A 337 -10.44 -0.54 21.38
CA VAL A 337 -11.15 0.48 22.16
C VAL A 337 -10.17 1.24 23.02
N GLN A 338 -9.22 0.51 23.61
CA GLN A 338 -8.16 1.07 24.46
C GLN A 338 -6.86 0.31 24.26
N PHE A 339 -5.76 1.06 24.17
CA PHE A 339 -4.40 0.52 24.20
C PHE A 339 -3.44 1.52 24.80
N PRO A 340 -2.29 1.09 25.35
CA PRO A 340 -1.32 1.97 25.98
C PRO A 340 -0.79 3.04 25.02
N ARG A 341 -0.94 4.30 25.39
CA ARG A 341 -0.38 5.46 24.67
C ARG A 341 0.91 5.96 25.31
N LYS A 342 1.19 5.54 26.57
CA LYS A 342 2.36 5.90 27.35
C LYS A 342 3.09 4.67 27.84
N CYS A 343 4.38 4.80 28.06
CA CYS A 343 5.22 3.78 28.68
C CYS A 343 6.31 4.42 29.54
N TYR A 344 6.92 3.65 30.41
CA TYR A 344 8.10 4.08 31.18
C TYR A 344 9.35 3.86 30.34
N VAL A 345 10.22 4.89 30.28
CA VAL A 345 11.49 4.87 29.57
C VAL A 345 12.61 5.17 30.55
N PHE A 346 13.63 4.34 30.58
CA PHE A 346 14.75 4.49 31.49
C PHE A 346 16.03 3.86 30.96
N SER A 347 17.16 4.27 31.54
CA SER A 347 18.45 3.64 31.32
C SER A 347 18.70 2.56 32.38
N SER A 348 19.31 1.45 31.98
CA SER A 348 19.69 0.36 32.88
C SER A 348 20.95 -0.33 32.39
N ASP A 349 21.50 -1.24 33.20
CA ASP A 349 22.66 -2.05 32.82
C ASP A 349 22.30 -3.21 31.90
N VAL A 350 21.03 -3.36 31.54
CA VAL A 350 20.55 -4.37 30.56
C VAL A 350 20.93 -3.93 29.15
N THR A 351 21.83 -4.70 28.50
CA THR A 351 22.34 -4.37 27.18
C THR A 351 21.88 -5.32 26.07
N SER A 352 21.30 -6.47 26.44
CA SER A 352 20.87 -7.48 25.48
C SER A 352 19.43 -7.93 25.67
N TRP A 353 18.82 -8.39 24.59
CA TRP A 353 17.49 -9.01 24.62
C TRP A 353 17.40 -10.24 25.54
N LYS A 354 18.51 -11.02 25.64
CA LYS A 354 18.57 -12.19 26.49
C LYS A 354 18.49 -11.80 27.99
N GLU A 355 19.23 -10.76 28.37
CA GLU A 355 19.19 -10.21 29.72
C GLU A 355 17.84 -9.57 30.03
N LEU A 356 17.28 -8.80 29.09
CA LEU A 356 15.98 -8.19 29.26
C LEU A 356 14.90 -9.23 29.56
N ARG A 357 14.86 -10.32 28.77
CA ARG A 357 13.89 -11.39 28.99
C ARG A 357 14.09 -12.15 30.29
N ALA A 358 15.32 -12.26 30.79
CA ALA A 358 15.59 -12.84 32.10
C ALA A 358 15.21 -11.91 33.24
N THR A 359 15.17 -10.59 33.01
CA THR A 359 14.86 -9.56 34.00
C THR A 359 13.36 -9.30 34.13
N VAL A 360 12.63 -9.32 33.01
CA VAL A 360 11.18 -9.08 32.98
C VAL A 360 10.44 -10.23 33.66
N ASN A 361 9.54 -9.91 34.57
CA ASN A 361 8.68 -10.86 35.31
C ASN A 361 7.20 -10.73 34.86
N ASP A 362 6.29 -11.32 35.68
CA ASP A 362 4.85 -11.29 35.37
C ASP A 362 4.18 -9.91 35.60
N SER A 363 4.89 -8.93 36.15
CA SER A 363 4.32 -7.59 36.47
C SER A 363 4.50 -6.56 35.38
N CYS A 364 5.42 -6.81 34.40
CA CYS A 364 5.69 -5.87 33.32
C CYS A 364 6.12 -6.59 32.04
N VAL A 365 6.10 -5.85 30.92
CA VAL A 365 6.70 -6.22 29.64
C VAL A 365 7.62 -5.10 29.19
N ALA A 366 8.72 -5.40 28.51
CA ALA A 366 9.70 -4.40 28.13
C ALA A 366 10.43 -4.73 26.82
N ILE A 367 10.96 -3.68 26.16
CA ILE A 367 11.80 -3.74 24.98
C ILE A 367 13.06 -2.89 25.16
N LEU A 368 14.09 -3.20 24.39
CA LEU A 368 15.29 -2.35 24.24
C LEU A 368 15.18 -1.56 22.93
N TYR A 369 15.18 -0.24 23.04
CA TYR A 369 15.16 0.65 21.89
C TYR A 369 16.13 1.82 22.08
N LYS A 370 17.06 1.98 21.15
CA LYS A 370 18.11 3.01 21.17
C LYS A 370 18.87 3.08 22.51
N GLY A 371 19.23 1.92 23.07
CA GLY A 371 19.99 1.83 24.31
C GLY A 371 19.22 2.14 25.59
N LYS A 372 17.90 2.35 25.52
CA LYS A 372 17.01 2.53 26.69
C LYS A 372 16.01 1.39 26.77
N VAL A 373 15.57 1.09 27.98
CA VAL A 373 14.46 0.18 28.25
C VAL A 373 13.16 0.95 28.14
N TRP A 374 12.21 0.42 27.39
CA TRP A 374 10.84 0.89 27.28
C TRP A 374 9.95 -0.18 27.89
N ALA A 375 9.18 0.16 28.92
CA ALA A 375 8.42 -0.81 29.70
C ALA A 375 6.96 -0.40 29.90
N LEU A 376 6.07 -1.40 29.85
CA LEU A 376 4.66 -1.29 30.20
C LEU A 376 4.39 -2.12 31.47
N GLY A 377 3.69 -1.53 32.41
CA GLY A 377 3.38 -2.12 33.72
C GLY A 377 3.18 -1.06 34.79
N ARG A 378 2.88 -1.48 36.02
CA ARG A 378 2.89 -0.55 37.17
C ARG A 378 4.33 -0.13 37.47
N LYS A 379 4.56 1.16 37.77
CA LYS A 379 5.89 1.69 38.08
C LYS A 379 6.58 0.88 39.20
N THR A 380 5.85 0.49 40.24
CA THR A 380 6.36 -0.36 41.33
C THR A 380 6.82 -1.72 40.82
N GLY A 381 6.02 -2.39 40.01
CA GLY A 381 6.37 -3.69 39.42
C GLY A 381 7.56 -3.64 38.47
N ILE A 382 7.72 -2.52 37.74
CA ILE A 382 8.90 -2.29 36.89
C ILE A 382 10.15 -2.11 37.76
N LEU A 383 10.06 -1.29 38.81
CA LEU A 383 11.15 -1.08 39.76
C LEU A 383 11.57 -2.37 40.47
N GLU A 384 10.62 -3.23 40.85
CA GLU A 384 10.86 -4.54 41.42
C GLU A 384 11.55 -5.49 40.45
N ALA A 385 11.06 -5.55 39.20
CA ALA A 385 11.64 -6.43 38.18
C ALA A 385 13.08 -6.06 37.83
N PHE A 386 13.41 -4.76 37.84
CA PHE A 386 14.74 -4.24 37.49
C PHE A 386 15.56 -3.80 38.72
N ALA A 387 15.21 -4.25 39.94
CA ALA A 387 15.88 -3.83 41.16
C ALA A 387 17.41 -4.00 41.15
N ASP A 388 17.89 -5.09 40.53
CA ASP A 388 19.32 -5.43 40.44
C ASP A 388 19.99 -4.85 39.17
N LYS A 389 19.30 -3.98 38.40
CA LYS A 389 19.72 -3.52 37.08
C LYS A 389 20.02 -2.02 36.96
N ASN A 390 20.23 -1.37 38.11
CA ASN A 390 20.67 0.02 38.18
C ASN A 390 19.86 0.99 37.31
N ILE A 391 18.55 1.14 37.63
CA ILE A 391 17.63 2.05 36.93
C ILE A 391 18.07 3.50 37.11
N ARG A 392 18.14 4.25 36.03
CA ARG A 392 18.42 5.68 35.96
C ARG A 392 17.39 6.38 35.10
N ASP A 393 17.01 7.60 35.48
CA ASP A 393 16.17 8.51 34.68
C ASP A 393 14.85 7.88 34.16
N ILE A 394 14.08 7.26 35.12
CA ILE A 394 12.78 6.67 34.77
C ILE A 394 11.71 7.74 34.59
N GLU A 395 11.22 7.91 33.38
CA GLU A 395 10.19 8.87 33.02
C GLU A 395 9.02 8.16 32.32
N GLU A 396 7.80 8.70 32.49
CA GLU A 396 6.65 8.29 31.69
C GLU A 396 6.60 9.12 30.40
N MET A 397 6.63 8.47 29.25
CA MET A 397 6.67 9.12 27.93
C MET A 397 5.54 8.62 27.04
N ASP A 398 5.05 9.48 26.16
CA ASP A 398 4.14 9.08 25.08
C ASP A 398 4.84 8.15 24.08
N ILE A 399 4.14 7.09 23.67
CA ILE A 399 4.62 6.18 22.62
C ILE A 399 4.44 6.86 21.25
N PRO A 400 5.52 7.18 20.54
CA PRO A 400 5.41 7.83 19.23
C PRO A 400 4.64 6.97 18.21
N THR A 401 3.71 7.57 17.50
CA THR A 401 2.89 6.87 16.50
C THR A 401 3.73 6.16 15.43
N TYR A 402 4.87 6.73 15.05
CA TYR A 402 5.75 6.09 14.06
C TYR A 402 6.29 4.75 14.53
N MET A 403 6.51 4.55 15.84
CA MET A 403 6.97 3.28 16.40
C MET A 403 5.92 2.18 16.28
N MET A 404 4.62 2.53 16.33
CA MET A 404 3.54 1.57 16.11
C MET A 404 3.33 1.24 14.64
N LYS A 405 3.67 2.17 13.74
CA LYS A 405 3.57 1.99 12.28
C LYS A 405 4.72 1.19 11.68
N MET A 406 5.81 0.97 12.42
CA MET A 406 6.95 0.20 11.94
C MET A 406 6.55 -1.25 11.67
N GLU A 407 7.01 -1.77 10.55
CA GLU A 407 6.95 -3.20 10.27
C GLU A 407 7.73 -3.95 11.38
N HIS A 408 7.11 -4.96 12.00
CA HIS A 408 7.64 -5.65 13.17
C HIS A 408 7.93 -4.72 14.38
N SER A 409 7.01 -3.80 14.65
CA SER A 409 7.10 -2.89 15.78
C SER A 409 7.37 -3.64 17.10
N ASP A 410 8.46 -3.27 17.78
CA ASP A 410 8.78 -3.81 19.11
C ASP A 410 7.70 -3.41 20.14
N ILE A 411 7.06 -2.25 19.99
CA ILE A 411 5.92 -1.81 20.81
C ILE A 411 4.74 -2.77 20.67
N ILE A 412 4.39 -3.14 19.43
CA ILE A 412 3.36 -4.18 19.17
C ILE A 412 3.81 -5.53 19.76
N GLY A 413 5.13 -5.78 19.81
CA GLY A 413 5.72 -6.93 20.50
C GLY A 413 5.35 -7.01 21.96
N MET A 414 5.38 -5.87 22.70
CA MET A 414 4.93 -5.82 24.10
C MET A 414 3.44 -6.12 24.24
N PHE A 415 2.61 -5.69 23.28
CA PHE A 415 1.18 -6.01 23.31
C PHE A 415 0.93 -7.51 23.15
N TYR A 416 1.69 -8.19 22.29
CA TYR A 416 1.64 -9.65 22.16
C TYR A 416 2.02 -10.35 23.48
N GLU A 417 3.03 -9.88 24.18
CA GLU A 417 3.45 -10.46 25.46
C GLU A 417 2.37 -10.27 26.55
N ILE A 418 1.67 -9.14 26.58
CA ILE A 418 0.53 -8.92 27.49
C ILE A 418 -0.58 -9.93 27.19
N ILE A 419 -0.94 -10.09 25.90
CA ILE A 419 -1.96 -11.03 25.47
C ILE A 419 -1.57 -12.47 25.81
N GLU A 420 -0.31 -12.85 25.54
CA GLU A 420 0.19 -14.20 25.87
C GLU A 420 0.08 -14.52 27.34
N LYS A 421 0.58 -13.64 28.23
CA LYS A 421 0.49 -13.80 29.69
C LYS A 421 -0.96 -13.94 30.15
N TYR A 422 -1.87 -13.15 29.58
CA TYR A 422 -3.30 -13.22 29.93
C TYR A 422 -3.94 -14.55 29.46
N LEU A 423 -3.68 -14.97 28.23
CA LEU A 423 -4.27 -16.18 27.66
C LEU A 423 -3.77 -17.45 28.34
N LEU A 424 -2.49 -17.52 28.70
CA LEU A 424 -1.92 -18.66 29.41
C LEU A 424 -2.53 -18.78 30.84
N LYS A 425 -2.72 -17.67 31.54
CA LYS A 425 -3.46 -17.65 32.82
C LYS A 425 -4.92 -18.06 32.64
N GLY A 426 -5.52 -17.78 31.50
CA GLY A 426 -6.88 -18.16 31.14
C GLY A 426 -7.06 -19.64 30.71
N GLY A 427 -5.99 -20.45 30.75
CA GLY A 427 -6.04 -21.92 30.49
C GLY A 427 -5.78 -22.31 29.04
N LEU A 428 -5.49 -21.38 28.14
CA LEU A 428 -4.98 -21.70 26.80
C LEU A 428 -3.50 -22.08 26.87
N SER A 429 -3.02 -22.80 25.85
CA SER A 429 -1.62 -23.19 25.73
C SER A 429 -1.00 -22.60 24.48
N SER A 430 0.28 -22.19 24.56
CA SER A 430 1.03 -21.70 23.39
C SER A 430 1.52 -22.86 22.53
N CYS A 431 1.43 -22.73 21.21
CA CYS A 431 1.94 -23.70 20.24
C CYS A 431 2.73 -23.02 19.09
N GLY A 432 3.32 -21.90 19.38
CA GLY A 432 4.15 -21.12 18.45
C GLY A 432 3.93 -19.60 18.59
N LYS A 433 4.66 -18.83 17.83
CA LYS A 433 4.61 -17.35 17.92
C LYS A 433 3.19 -16.84 17.69
N ASN A 434 2.61 -16.22 18.72
CA ASN A 434 1.25 -15.64 18.74
C ASN A 434 0.16 -16.67 18.36
N LYS A 435 0.36 -17.93 18.69
CA LYS A 435 -0.55 -19.03 18.37
C LYS A 435 -0.88 -19.80 19.65
N TYR A 436 -2.17 -19.91 19.95
CA TYR A 436 -2.68 -20.47 21.20
C TYR A 436 -3.75 -21.52 20.89
N PHE A 437 -3.80 -22.62 21.65
CA PHE A 437 -4.77 -23.68 21.47
C PHE A 437 -5.51 -24.03 22.76
N ASP A 438 -6.71 -24.57 22.59
CA ASP A 438 -7.55 -25.05 23.67
C ASP A 438 -7.38 -26.56 23.86
N LYS A 439 -6.82 -26.99 24.98
CA LYS A 439 -6.65 -28.41 25.31
C LYS A 439 -7.98 -29.16 25.40
N ASN A 440 -9.08 -28.49 25.69
CA ASN A 440 -10.41 -29.09 25.82
C ASN A 440 -11.08 -29.36 24.47
N SER A 441 -10.56 -28.84 23.37
CA SER A 441 -11.11 -28.99 21.99
C SER A 441 -10.55 -30.21 21.28
N LYS A 442 -9.93 -31.14 22.00
CA LYS A 442 -9.25 -32.34 21.49
C LYS A 442 -10.16 -33.20 20.61
N HIS A 443 -9.75 -33.48 19.39
CA HIS A 443 -10.36 -34.46 18.51
C HIS A 443 -9.29 -35.30 17.77
N PHE A 444 -9.69 -36.36 17.10
CA PHE A 444 -8.78 -37.25 16.40
C PHE A 444 -8.93 -37.09 14.90
N SER A 445 -7.84 -36.78 14.20
CA SER A 445 -7.81 -36.65 12.74
C SER A 445 -6.45 -37.08 12.19
N ASN A 446 -6.46 -37.75 11.05
CA ASN A 446 -5.25 -38.17 10.33
C ASN A 446 -4.21 -38.93 11.20
N GLY A 447 -4.67 -39.73 12.16
CA GLY A 447 -3.79 -40.45 13.06
C GLY A 447 -3.16 -39.65 14.19
N CYS A 448 -3.59 -38.43 14.40
CA CYS A 448 -3.06 -37.46 15.38
C CYS A 448 -4.17 -36.88 16.25
N HIS A 449 -3.79 -36.35 17.41
CA HIS A 449 -4.63 -35.49 18.20
C HIS A 449 -4.56 -34.05 17.66
N VAL A 450 -5.72 -33.48 17.37
CA VAL A 450 -5.87 -32.14 16.85
C VAL A 450 -6.69 -31.27 17.81
N TYR A 451 -6.30 -30.00 17.96
CA TYR A 451 -6.91 -29.06 18.88
C TYR A 451 -7.27 -27.76 18.12
N ASP A 452 -8.40 -27.16 18.46
CA ASP A 452 -8.72 -25.83 17.97
C ASP A 452 -7.69 -24.81 18.47
N ALA A 453 -7.14 -24.05 17.56
CA ALA A 453 -6.16 -23.03 17.86
C ALA A 453 -6.51 -21.69 17.19
N ILE A 454 -5.99 -20.61 17.75
CA ILE A 454 -6.12 -19.27 17.21
C ILE A 454 -4.74 -18.64 17.04
N LYS A 455 -4.49 -18.06 15.88
CA LYS A 455 -3.35 -17.17 15.66
C LYS A 455 -3.84 -15.73 15.80
N ILE A 456 -3.20 -14.96 16.66
CA ILE A 456 -3.47 -13.55 16.87
C ILE A 456 -2.42 -12.74 16.13
N ALA A 457 -2.88 -11.77 15.34
CA ALA A 457 -2.00 -10.81 14.69
C ALA A 457 -2.52 -9.40 14.96
N MET A 458 -1.61 -8.44 15.13
CA MET A 458 -1.95 -7.05 15.32
C MET A 458 -1.32 -6.20 14.23
N SER A 459 -2.03 -5.15 13.84
CA SER A 459 -1.57 -4.13 12.90
C SER A 459 -2.03 -2.76 13.38
N PHE A 460 -1.34 -1.71 12.91
CA PHE A 460 -1.72 -0.34 13.18
C PHE A 460 -2.30 0.24 11.88
N VAL A 461 -3.59 0.55 11.91
CA VAL A 461 -4.36 0.97 10.74
C VAL A 461 -5.13 2.22 11.12
N ASP A 462 -5.04 3.28 10.31
CA ASP A 462 -5.76 4.55 10.48
C ASP A 462 -5.74 5.10 11.92
N GLY A 463 -4.54 5.15 12.51
CA GLY A 463 -4.35 5.70 13.87
C GLY A 463 -4.76 4.78 15.02
N ASN A 464 -5.23 3.57 14.74
CA ASN A 464 -5.68 2.61 15.75
C ASN A 464 -4.97 1.25 15.65
N VAL A 465 -4.93 0.53 16.78
CA VAL A 465 -4.48 -0.87 16.82
C VAL A 465 -5.65 -1.77 16.44
N VAL A 466 -5.40 -2.72 15.56
CA VAL A 466 -6.39 -3.70 15.10
C VAL A 466 -5.85 -5.10 15.36
N MET A 467 -6.69 -5.97 15.96
CA MET A 467 -6.40 -7.38 16.21
C MET A 467 -7.08 -8.26 15.17
N ASN A 468 -6.32 -9.07 14.45
CA ASN A 468 -6.84 -10.09 13.55
C ASN A 468 -6.86 -11.45 14.25
N LEU A 469 -8.01 -12.07 14.31
CA LEU A 469 -8.19 -13.44 14.81
C LEU A 469 -8.21 -14.42 13.64
N LEU A 470 -7.23 -15.30 13.56
CA LEU A 470 -7.12 -16.30 12.50
C LEU A 470 -7.24 -17.71 13.05
N PRO A 471 -8.41 -18.35 12.93
CA PRO A 471 -8.60 -19.75 13.34
C PRO A 471 -7.62 -20.68 12.64
N THR A 472 -7.06 -21.62 13.40
CA THR A 472 -6.12 -22.62 12.94
C THR A 472 -6.25 -23.86 13.84
N VAL A 473 -5.35 -24.83 13.71
CA VAL A 473 -5.29 -26.00 14.59
C VAL A 473 -3.87 -26.22 15.11
N HIS A 474 -3.77 -26.93 16.23
CA HIS A 474 -2.55 -27.54 16.74
C HIS A 474 -2.67 -29.04 16.65
N ALA A 475 -1.59 -29.77 16.34
CA ALA A 475 -1.59 -31.22 16.21
C ALA A 475 -0.39 -31.86 16.90
N GLU A 476 -0.64 -33.02 17.54
CA GLU A 476 0.35 -33.83 18.26
C GLU A 476 0.18 -35.30 17.89
N LYS A 477 1.25 -36.11 17.96
CA LYS A 477 1.13 -37.56 17.82
C LYS A 477 0.32 -38.15 18.98
N ASN A 478 -0.24 -39.33 18.79
CA ASN A 478 -1.05 -40.01 19.81
C ASN A 478 -0.33 -40.22 21.15
N ASN A 479 0.99 -40.33 21.13
CA ASN A 479 1.82 -40.47 22.33
C ASN A 479 2.24 -39.13 22.95
N GLY A 480 1.70 -38.01 22.45
CA GLY A 480 2.03 -36.69 22.94
C GLY A 480 3.38 -36.14 22.46
N THR A 481 4.06 -36.80 21.53
CA THR A 481 5.31 -36.32 20.95
C THR A 481 5.01 -35.31 19.80
N GLU A 482 5.94 -34.39 19.58
CA GLU A 482 5.83 -33.43 18.50
C GLU A 482 5.92 -34.11 17.12
N LEU A 483 5.17 -33.59 16.17
CA LEU A 483 5.26 -33.92 14.76
C LEU A 483 6.49 -33.26 14.13
N ASP A 484 7.07 -33.87 13.11
CA ASP A 484 8.01 -33.13 12.29
C ASP A 484 7.32 -31.95 11.56
N ARG A 485 8.10 -30.99 11.12
CA ARG A 485 7.57 -29.77 10.52
C ARG A 485 6.68 -30.03 9.30
N PHE A 486 7.00 -31.02 8.50
CA PHE A 486 6.28 -31.34 7.27
C PHE A 486 4.96 -32.07 7.59
N GLU A 487 5.01 -33.08 8.47
CA GLU A 487 3.82 -33.80 8.97
C GLU A 487 2.84 -32.78 9.62
N TYR A 488 3.34 -31.94 10.53
CA TYR A 488 2.54 -30.91 11.18
C TYR A 488 1.84 -30.00 10.18
N GLN A 489 2.58 -29.47 9.18
CA GLN A 489 2.02 -28.57 8.19
C GLN A 489 0.98 -29.26 7.29
N ASN A 490 1.15 -30.52 6.97
CA ASN A 490 0.18 -31.28 6.19
C ASN A 490 -1.13 -31.46 6.95
N ILE A 491 -1.09 -31.78 8.25
CA ILE A 491 -2.29 -31.91 9.08
C ILE A 491 -2.99 -30.55 9.20
N VAL A 492 -2.27 -29.49 9.54
CA VAL A 492 -2.82 -28.13 9.63
C VAL A 492 -3.47 -27.71 8.31
N ASN A 493 -2.81 -27.96 7.17
CA ASN A 493 -3.36 -27.63 5.86
C ASN A 493 -4.64 -28.44 5.55
N SER A 494 -4.65 -29.73 5.90
CA SER A 494 -5.82 -30.59 5.71
C SER A 494 -7.02 -30.06 6.48
N GLU A 495 -6.84 -29.76 7.77
CA GLU A 495 -7.91 -29.22 8.63
C GLU A 495 -8.41 -27.85 8.17
N ILE A 496 -7.48 -26.91 7.87
CA ILE A 496 -7.85 -25.56 7.43
C ILE A 496 -8.53 -25.60 6.06
N SER A 497 -8.16 -26.53 5.17
CA SER A 497 -8.75 -26.61 3.83
C SER A 497 -10.26 -26.90 3.83
N THR A 498 -10.77 -27.43 4.92
CA THR A 498 -12.22 -27.70 5.11
C THR A 498 -12.99 -26.48 5.63
N LEU A 499 -12.31 -25.42 6.07
CA LEU A 499 -12.94 -24.22 6.59
C LEU A 499 -13.33 -23.29 5.43
N TYR A 500 -14.48 -23.56 4.83
CA TYR A 500 -15.08 -22.67 3.82
C TYR A 500 -15.63 -21.39 4.47
N ASN A 501 -16.20 -20.51 3.67
CA ASN A 501 -16.62 -19.19 4.11
C ASN A 501 -17.53 -19.21 5.37
N LYS A 502 -18.53 -20.07 5.40
CA LYS A 502 -19.44 -20.22 6.56
C LYS A 502 -18.71 -20.80 7.78
N GLN A 503 -17.96 -21.91 7.62
CA GLN A 503 -17.24 -22.55 8.71
C GLN A 503 -16.15 -21.63 9.29
N MET A 504 -15.45 -20.88 8.44
CA MET A 504 -14.47 -19.89 8.91
C MET A 504 -15.15 -18.79 9.73
N ASN A 505 -16.33 -18.32 9.29
CA ASN A 505 -17.13 -17.37 10.05
C ASN A 505 -17.49 -17.89 11.45
N GLU A 506 -18.05 -19.10 11.51
CA GLU A 506 -18.42 -19.77 12.75
C GLU A 506 -17.23 -19.95 13.71
N LYS A 507 -16.06 -20.32 13.18
CA LYS A 507 -14.83 -20.46 13.99
C LYS A 507 -14.31 -19.12 14.51
N ILE A 508 -14.39 -18.03 13.72
CA ILE A 508 -14.04 -16.68 14.20
C ILE A 508 -14.97 -16.27 15.33
N ASP A 509 -16.28 -16.42 15.14
CA ASP A 509 -17.28 -16.05 16.13
C ASP A 509 -17.15 -16.88 17.43
N MET A 510 -16.87 -18.18 17.31
CA MET A 510 -16.58 -19.05 18.46
C MET A 510 -15.39 -18.52 19.27
N TRP A 511 -14.29 -18.11 18.60
CA TRP A 511 -13.13 -17.57 19.30
C TRP A 511 -13.41 -16.19 19.92
N ILE A 512 -14.17 -15.33 19.23
CA ILE A 512 -14.61 -14.04 19.79
C ILE A 512 -15.42 -14.28 21.06
N GLN A 513 -16.43 -15.18 21.03
CA GLN A 513 -17.23 -15.52 22.22
C GLN A 513 -16.38 -16.07 23.35
N LYS A 514 -15.41 -16.96 23.06
CA LYS A 514 -14.53 -17.54 24.06
C LYS A 514 -13.61 -16.53 24.73
N LEU A 515 -13.13 -15.55 23.99
CA LEU A 515 -12.19 -14.53 24.47
C LEU A 515 -12.88 -13.28 24.99
N SER A 516 -14.16 -13.06 24.70
CA SER A 516 -14.88 -11.84 25.09
C SER A 516 -15.58 -11.96 26.43
N ARG A 517 -15.67 -10.80 27.12
CA ARG A 517 -16.51 -10.60 28.29
C ARG A 517 -17.32 -9.32 28.07
N ASN A 518 -18.63 -9.39 28.21
CA ASN A 518 -19.54 -8.24 28.01
C ASN A 518 -19.32 -7.52 26.67
N GLY A 519 -19.13 -8.27 25.56
CA GLY A 519 -18.96 -7.71 24.22
C GLY A 519 -17.58 -7.10 23.97
N ARG A 520 -16.58 -7.35 24.81
CA ARG A 520 -15.21 -6.83 24.67
C ARG A 520 -14.15 -7.89 24.94
N LEU A 521 -13.03 -7.82 24.25
CA LEU A 521 -11.85 -8.62 24.53
C LEU A 521 -10.89 -7.73 25.35
N ILE A 522 -10.70 -8.08 26.62
CA ILE A 522 -9.90 -7.30 27.56
C ILE A 522 -8.71 -8.15 28.01
N PHE A 523 -7.51 -7.62 27.78
CA PHE A 523 -6.25 -8.23 28.21
C PHE A 523 -5.53 -7.28 29.15
N GLU A 524 -5.25 -7.73 30.35
CA GLU A 524 -4.73 -6.88 31.43
C GLU A 524 -3.38 -7.38 31.95
N LEU A 525 -2.49 -6.44 32.23
CA LEU A 525 -1.24 -6.65 32.93
C LEU A 525 -1.04 -5.51 33.94
N GLY A 526 -1.42 -5.74 35.20
CA GLY A 526 -1.37 -4.70 36.24
C GLY A 526 -2.35 -3.57 35.98
N ASN A 527 -1.84 -2.40 35.58
CA ASN A 527 -2.64 -1.22 35.19
C ASN A 527 -2.70 -1.01 33.68
N VAL A 528 -2.03 -1.85 32.94
CA VAL A 528 -2.02 -1.78 31.47
C VAL A 528 -3.18 -2.59 30.92
N VAL A 529 -4.00 -1.96 30.11
CA VAL A 529 -5.20 -2.57 29.49
C VAL A 529 -5.10 -2.47 27.98
N LEU A 530 -5.29 -3.62 27.32
CA LEU A 530 -5.55 -3.75 25.91
C LEU A 530 -7.00 -4.19 25.75
N GLU A 531 -7.84 -3.34 25.19
CA GLU A 531 -9.26 -3.60 25.03
C GLU A 531 -9.65 -3.50 23.56
N PHE A 532 -10.31 -4.53 23.04
CA PHE A 532 -10.80 -4.59 21.67
C PHE A 532 -12.32 -4.78 21.65
N ASN A 533 -12.96 -4.17 20.67
CA ASN A 533 -14.38 -4.40 20.43
C ASN A 533 -14.58 -5.86 19.97
N ALA A 534 -15.57 -6.57 20.49
CA ALA A 534 -15.95 -7.90 19.99
C ALA A 534 -16.63 -7.87 18.62
N THR A 535 -17.05 -6.67 18.17
CA THR A 535 -17.63 -6.48 16.83
C THR A 535 -16.51 -6.36 15.79
N ARG A 536 -16.57 -7.21 14.77
CA ARG A 536 -15.62 -7.21 13.65
C ARG A 536 -15.82 -5.99 12.75
N MET A 537 -14.74 -5.52 12.13
CA MET A 537 -14.80 -4.45 11.13
C MET A 537 -15.59 -4.93 9.91
N GLN A 538 -16.58 -4.11 9.51
CA GLN A 538 -17.49 -4.39 8.41
C GLN A 538 -17.32 -3.37 7.29
N TYR A 539 -17.31 -3.84 6.06
CA TYR A 539 -17.22 -3.01 4.86
C TYR A 539 -18.43 -3.26 3.98
N MET A 540 -19.19 -2.20 3.71
CA MET A 540 -20.43 -2.27 2.95
C MET A 540 -20.27 -1.66 1.56
N GLY A 541 -20.93 -2.24 0.56
CA GLY A 541 -20.87 -1.76 -0.81
C GLY A 541 -21.66 -0.46 -1.09
N THR A 542 -22.41 0.10 -0.13
CA THR A 542 -23.28 1.26 -0.37
C THR A 542 -23.17 2.31 0.74
N GLY A 543 -22.81 3.53 0.38
CA GLY A 543 -23.15 4.76 1.10
C GLY A 543 -22.30 5.15 2.32
N SER A 544 -21.41 4.29 2.85
CA SER A 544 -20.60 4.60 4.02
C SER A 544 -19.10 4.71 3.69
N ILE A 545 -18.32 5.28 4.63
CA ILE A 545 -16.87 5.44 4.52
C ILE A 545 -16.16 4.07 4.51
N ASP A 546 -16.74 3.06 5.17
CA ASP A 546 -16.23 1.69 5.18
C ASP A 546 -16.71 0.95 3.91
N LYS A 547 -16.22 1.41 2.75
CA LYS A 547 -16.63 0.87 1.45
C LYS A 547 -15.78 -0.33 1.05
N CYS A 548 -16.42 -1.28 0.38
CA CYS A 548 -15.76 -2.41 -0.27
C CYS A 548 -15.99 -2.26 -1.78
N TYR A 549 -14.93 -2.24 -2.55
CA TYR A 549 -14.98 -2.01 -3.99
C TYR A 549 -14.75 -3.30 -4.76
N GLN A 550 -15.25 -3.37 -5.99
CA GLN A 550 -15.05 -4.47 -6.91
C GLN A 550 -14.43 -3.97 -8.21
N ALA A 551 -13.17 -4.30 -8.43
CA ALA A 551 -12.47 -4.00 -9.67
C ALA A 551 -12.97 -4.91 -10.81
N LYS A 552 -12.89 -4.40 -12.03
CA LYS A 552 -13.14 -5.18 -13.24
C LYS A 552 -12.03 -6.21 -13.46
N GLU A 553 -12.38 -7.35 -14.04
CA GLU A 553 -11.36 -8.33 -14.44
C GLU A 553 -10.60 -7.81 -15.67
N PRO A 554 -9.24 -7.80 -15.64
CA PRO A 554 -8.45 -7.32 -16.75
C PRO A 554 -8.61 -8.17 -18.01
N GLU A 555 -8.74 -7.52 -19.17
CA GLU A 555 -8.79 -8.12 -20.49
C GLU A 555 -7.38 -8.35 -21.06
N LEU A 556 -7.23 -9.40 -21.85
CA LEU A 556 -6.00 -9.80 -22.51
C LEU A 556 -6.20 -9.77 -24.02
N ILE A 557 -5.14 -9.43 -24.76
CA ILE A 557 -5.12 -9.38 -26.23
C ILE A 557 -4.37 -10.60 -26.75
N PHE A 558 -4.95 -11.21 -27.77
CA PHE A 558 -4.42 -12.36 -28.52
C PHE A 558 -4.34 -11.98 -29.99
N ASN A 559 -3.67 -12.72 -30.80
CA ASN A 559 -3.49 -12.59 -32.25
C ASN A 559 -3.54 -11.14 -32.80
N TYR A 560 -2.43 -10.64 -33.31
CA TYR A 560 -2.34 -9.26 -33.82
C TYR A 560 -3.13 -9.05 -35.15
N GLU A 561 -3.38 -10.09 -35.92
CA GLU A 561 -3.92 -9.96 -37.28
C GLU A 561 -5.41 -9.58 -37.33
N ASP A 562 -6.15 -9.80 -36.25
CA ASP A 562 -7.60 -9.56 -36.14
C ASP A 562 -8.01 -8.29 -35.35
N ASN A 563 -7.30 -7.18 -35.46
CA ASN A 563 -7.60 -5.93 -34.77
C ASN A 563 -7.78 -6.07 -33.24
N GLY A 564 -7.09 -7.01 -32.62
CA GLY A 564 -7.08 -7.21 -31.20
C GLY A 564 -8.21 -8.07 -30.67
N SER A 565 -8.17 -9.36 -30.97
CA SER A 565 -9.01 -10.36 -30.33
C SER A 565 -8.81 -10.33 -28.82
N VAL A 566 -9.87 -10.07 -28.07
CA VAL A 566 -9.84 -9.81 -26.63
C VAL A 566 -10.56 -10.93 -25.88
N ALA A 567 -9.95 -11.42 -24.79
CA ALA A 567 -10.58 -12.33 -23.86
C ALA A 567 -10.15 -12.07 -22.41
N VAL A 568 -11.02 -12.36 -21.47
CA VAL A 568 -10.71 -12.33 -20.03
C VAL A 568 -10.01 -13.62 -19.59
N ASN A 569 -10.39 -14.76 -20.17
CA ASN A 569 -9.82 -16.08 -19.85
C ASN A 569 -8.66 -16.40 -20.81
N GLN A 570 -7.48 -16.65 -20.25
CA GLN A 570 -6.26 -16.93 -20.99
C GLN A 570 -6.38 -18.14 -21.92
N LEU A 571 -6.88 -19.27 -21.43
CA LEU A 571 -6.94 -20.52 -22.20
C LEU A 571 -8.03 -20.50 -23.26
N LYS A 572 -9.19 -19.89 -22.96
CA LYS A 572 -10.24 -19.67 -23.98
C LYS A 572 -9.75 -18.72 -25.06
N GLY A 573 -9.01 -17.67 -24.68
CA GLY A 573 -8.39 -16.75 -25.65
C GLY A 573 -7.43 -17.48 -26.59
N LEU A 574 -6.58 -18.39 -26.07
CA LEU A 574 -5.68 -19.20 -26.90
C LEU A 574 -6.42 -20.14 -27.84
N ILE A 575 -7.49 -20.80 -27.37
CA ILE A 575 -8.29 -21.71 -28.23
C ILE A 575 -8.93 -20.92 -29.37
N ASN A 576 -9.55 -19.77 -29.03
CA ASN A 576 -10.34 -19.01 -30.00
C ASN A 576 -9.45 -18.27 -31.01
N TYR A 577 -8.36 -17.68 -30.55
CA TYR A 577 -7.59 -16.72 -31.34
C TYR A 577 -6.14 -17.14 -31.59
N GLY A 578 -5.58 -18.07 -30.78
CA GLY A 578 -4.16 -18.43 -30.81
C GLY A 578 -3.29 -17.42 -30.04
N PRO A 579 -1.97 -17.69 -29.96
CA PRO A 579 -1.03 -16.80 -29.27
C PRO A 579 -0.84 -15.47 -30.01
N ILE A 580 -0.45 -14.42 -29.25
CA ILE A 580 -0.22 -13.08 -29.81
C ILE A 580 0.98 -13.06 -30.77
N GLU A 581 2.04 -13.77 -30.44
CA GLU A 581 3.16 -14.03 -31.35
C GLU A 581 2.93 -15.39 -32.01
N SER A 582 2.18 -15.39 -33.12
CA SER A 582 1.95 -16.59 -33.93
C SER A 582 2.96 -16.67 -35.08
N TYR A 583 3.53 -17.85 -35.27
CA TYR A 583 4.48 -18.12 -36.34
C TYR A 583 3.97 -19.28 -37.17
N PRO A 584 3.02 -19.06 -38.12
CA PRO A 584 2.48 -20.10 -38.97
C PRO A 584 3.58 -20.83 -39.73
N GLY A 585 3.55 -22.17 -39.73
CA GLY A 585 4.55 -22.99 -40.43
C GLY A 585 5.83 -23.25 -39.62
N ARG A 586 6.03 -22.62 -38.45
CA ARG A 586 7.14 -22.93 -37.58
C ARG A 586 6.76 -24.10 -36.66
N THR A 587 7.74 -24.88 -36.23
CA THR A 587 7.58 -26.02 -35.35
C THR A 587 8.46 -25.84 -34.11
N VAL A 588 7.90 -26.07 -32.93
CA VAL A 588 8.65 -26.15 -31.69
C VAL A 588 9.41 -27.46 -31.64
N ARG A 589 10.73 -27.41 -31.64
CA ARG A 589 11.61 -28.59 -31.66
C ARG A 589 12.10 -28.86 -30.24
N LEU A 590 11.83 -30.06 -29.73
CA LEU A 590 12.30 -30.49 -28.44
C LEU A 590 13.62 -31.27 -28.55
N ALA A 591 14.45 -31.15 -27.50
CA ALA A 591 15.49 -32.12 -27.20
C ALA A 591 15.16 -32.81 -25.86
N VAL A 592 15.62 -34.03 -25.64
CA VAL A 592 15.30 -34.83 -24.44
C VAL A 592 16.57 -35.41 -23.83
N LEU A 593 16.71 -35.24 -22.51
CA LEU A 593 17.71 -35.89 -21.67
C LEU A 593 17.01 -36.75 -20.59
N SER A 594 17.13 -38.05 -20.63
CA SER A 594 16.47 -38.93 -19.68
C SER A 594 17.30 -40.18 -19.39
N PRO A 595 17.06 -40.90 -18.28
CA PRO A 595 17.55 -42.29 -18.15
C PRO A 595 17.05 -43.13 -19.31
N LYS A 596 17.89 -44.05 -19.82
CA LYS A 596 17.51 -44.93 -20.95
C LYS A 596 16.29 -45.77 -20.66
N GLU A 597 16.14 -46.18 -19.41
CA GLU A 597 15.01 -47.00 -18.93
C GLU A 597 13.68 -46.24 -19.02
N CYS A 598 13.72 -44.90 -18.90
CA CYS A 598 12.54 -44.00 -18.91
C CYS A 598 12.26 -43.41 -20.30
N ALA A 599 13.08 -43.67 -21.30
CA ALA A 599 13.00 -43.07 -22.63
C ALA A 599 11.61 -43.25 -23.28
N LYS A 600 11.00 -44.41 -23.15
CA LYS A 600 9.68 -44.69 -23.69
C LYS A 600 8.58 -43.92 -22.95
N ASP A 601 8.61 -43.93 -21.63
CA ASP A 601 7.59 -43.24 -20.81
C ASP A 601 7.56 -41.72 -21.05
N ILE A 602 8.74 -41.11 -21.13
CA ILE A 602 8.81 -39.63 -21.40
C ILE A 602 8.37 -39.32 -22.84
N TRP A 603 8.72 -40.17 -23.80
CA TRP A 603 8.27 -39.97 -25.19
C TRP A 603 6.75 -40.10 -25.30
N GLU A 604 6.14 -41.12 -24.69
CA GLU A 604 4.68 -41.29 -24.63
C GLU A 604 4.02 -40.10 -23.93
N HIS A 605 4.60 -39.61 -22.82
CA HIS A 605 4.09 -38.48 -22.08
C HIS A 605 4.11 -37.18 -22.92
N LEU A 606 5.19 -36.90 -23.63
CA LEU A 606 5.30 -35.75 -24.51
C LEU A 606 4.34 -35.83 -25.72
N ASN A 607 4.11 -37.02 -26.26
CA ASN A 607 3.15 -37.19 -27.39
C ASN A 607 1.70 -36.89 -26.97
N LYS A 608 1.34 -36.98 -25.69
CA LYS A 608 0.03 -36.51 -25.20
C LYS A 608 -0.24 -35.05 -25.47
N LEU A 609 0.80 -34.22 -25.62
CA LEU A 609 0.66 -32.79 -25.97
C LEU A 609 0.07 -32.58 -27.36
N ASN A 610 0.22 -33.53 -28.28
CA ASN A 610 -0.36 -33.48 -29.60
C ASN A 610 -1.78 -34.04 -29.69
N MET A 611 -2.30 -34.61 -28.58
CA MET A 611 -3.59 -35.29 -28.53
C MET A 611 -4.66 -34.39 -27.88
N TYR A 612 -5.92 -34.70 -28.21
CA TYR A 612 -7.08 -34.14 -27.54
C TYR A 612 -7.23 -34.72 -26.14
N HIS A 613 -7.54 -33.84 -25.16
CA HIS A 613 -7.83 -34.25 -23.76
C HIS A 613 -9.06 -33.53 -23.26
N ASN A 614 -10.04 -34.33 -22.86
CA ASN A 614 -11.25 -33.84 -22.21
C ASN A 614 -10.95 -33.47 -20.74
N THR A 615 -11.64 -32.48 -20.21
CA THR A 615 -11.57 -32.10 -18.80
C THR A 615 -12.45 -33.05 -17.97
N SER A 616 -11.94 -33.49 -16.84
CA SER A 616 -12.74 -34.31 -15.91
C SER A 616 -13.91 -33.47 -15.34
N LEU A 617 -15.06 -34.15 -15.07
CA LEU A 617 -16.23 -33.50 -14.46
C LEU A 617 -16.04 -33.15 -12.99
N ARG A 618 -14.84 -33.35 -12.41
CA ARG A 618 -14.55 -32.95 -11.03
C ARG A 618 -14.59 -31.43 -10.91
N GLN A 619 -15.09 -30.93 -9.81
CA GLN A 619 -15.25 -29.48 -9.55
C GLN A 619 -13.98 -28.67 -9.81
N GLU A 620 -12.81 -29.24 -9.52
CA GLU A 620 -11.51 -28.58 -9.69
C GLU A 620 -11.11 -28.34 -11.16
N SER A 621 -11.60 -29.15 -12.08
CA SER A 621 -11.32 -29.05 -13.53
C SER A 621 -12.45 -28.42 -14.33
N ALA A 622 -13.60 -28.13 -13.71
CA ALA A 622 -14.76 -27.55 -14.39
C ALA A 622 -14.52 -26.17 -15.06
N PHE A 623 -13.40 -25.53 -14.72
CA PHE A 623 -13.00 -24.21 -15.21
C PHE A 623 -11.89 -24.24 -16.26
N LEU A 624 -11.30 -25.41 -16.48
CA LEU A 624 -10.35 -25.62 -17.56
C LEU A 624 -11.11 -25.97 -18.85
N PRO A 625 -10.85 -25.30 -19.98
CA PRO A 625 -11.38 -25.74 -21.25
C PRO A 625 -10.69 -27.02 -21.68
N GLU A 626 -11.36 -27.79 -22.54
CA GLU A 626 -10.79 -28.94 -23.19
C GLU A 626 -9.50 -28.56 -23.93
N TYR A 627 -8.53 -29.46 -23.91
CA TYR A 627 -7.28 -29.28 -24.63
C TYR A 627 -7.39 -29.94 -26.02
N THR A 628 -7.30 -29.15 -27.07
CA THR A 628 -7.54 -29.61 -28.46
C THR A 628 -6.29 -30.08 -29.20
N GLY A 629 -5.15 -30.19 -28.50
CA GLY A 629 -3.85 -30.54 -29.05
C GLY A 629 -2.98 -29.32 -29.37
N PHE A 630 -1.66 -29.49 -29.33
CA PHE A 630 -0.69 -28.41 -29.43
C PHE A 630 -0.88 -27.53 -30.66
N GLN A 631 -0.98 -28.16 -31.85
CA GLN A 631 -1.12 -27.45 -33.12
C GLN A 631 -2.42 -26.63 -33.19
N ASN A 632 -3.51 -27.16 -32.67
CA ASN A 632 -4.80 -26.45 -32.72
C ASN A 632 -4.81 -25.24 -31.76
N VAL A 633 -4.16 -25.33 -30.62
CA VAL A 633 -4.10 -24.23 -29.63
C VAL A 633 -3.11 -23.15 -30.03
N PHE A 634 -1.90 -23.56 -30.48
CA PHE A 634 -0.79 -22.61 -30.65
C PHE A 634 -0.52 -22.26 -32.14
N ARG A 635 -1.27 -22.84 -33.06
CA ARG A 635 -1.14 -22.59 -34.52
C ARG A 635 0.25 -22.93 -35.09
N CYS A 636 1.02 -23.79 -34.40
CA CYS A 636 2.32 -24.28 -34.83
C CYS A 636 2.52 -25.75 -34.42
N GLY A 637 3.43 -26.46 -35.10
CA GLY A 637 3.74 -27.85 -34.83
C GLY A 637 4.58 -28.05 -33.54
N LEU A 638 4.56 -29.29 -33.02
CA LEU A 638 5.45 -29.72 -31.95
C LEU A 638 6.21 -30.97 -32.40
N ASP A 639 7.53 -30.88 -32.53
CA ASP A 639 8.41 -31.96 -32.94
C ASP A 639 9.12 -32.59 -31.73
N ILE A 640 8.82 -33.84 -31.46
CA ILE A 640 9.30 -34.61 -30.32
C ILE A 640 10.30 -35.65 -30.83
N PRO A 641 11.59 -35.60 -30.45
CA PRO A 641 12.59 -36.55 -30.94
C PRO A 641 12.29 -37.95 -30.44
N ASN A 642 12.53 -38.93 -31.33
CA ASN A 642 12.51 -40.33 -30.91
C ASN A 642 13.89 -40.78 -30.42
N GLY A 643 13.98 -41.95 -29.77
CA GLY A 643 15.21 -42.44 -29.19
C GLY A 643 16.40 -42.67 -30.13
N ASN A 644 16.17 -42.64 -31.46
CA ASN A 644 17.19 -42.79 -32.52
C ASN A 644 17.79 -41.45 -32.98
N ASP A 645 17.24 -40.30 -32.53
CA ASP A 645 17.75 -39.01 -32.86
C ASP A 645 18.99 -38.67 -31.99
N GLY A 646 20.17 -38.97 -32.53
CA GLY A 646 21.43 -38.84 -31.81
C GLY A 646 21.84 -37.42 -31.44
N LYS A 647 21.22 -36.37 -32.02
CA LYS A 647 21.44 -34.96 -31.71
C LYS A 647 20.48 -34.42 -30.62
N ARG A 648 19.21 -34.79 -30.74
CA ARG A 648 18.14 -34.22 -29.88
C ARG A 648 17.67 -35.17 -28.77
N PHE A 649 17.98 -36.50 -28.82
CA PHE A 649 17.68 -37.45 -27.78
C PHE A 649 18.97 -38.04 -27.20
N ARG A 650 19.21 -37.86 -25.89
CA ARG A 650 20.36 -38.43 -25.18
C ARG A 650 19.91 -39.18 -23.94
N GLY A 651 20.18 -40.51 -23.92
CA GLY A 651 19.89 -41.35 -22.79
C GLY A 651 21.14 -41.63 -22.00
N TYR A 652 21.03 -41.63 -20.66
CA TYR A 652 22.10 -41.99 -19.74
C TYR A 652 21.68 -43.22 -18.89
N TYR A 653 22.66 -43.89 -18.28
CA TYR A 653 22.38 -44.98 -17.32
C TYR A 653 22.40 -44.42 -15.91
N LEU A 654 21.30 -44.70 -15.18
CA LEU A 654 21.21 -44.40 -13.76
C LEU A 654 21.82 -45.53 -12.94
N ASN A 655 22.77 -45.25 -12.08
CA ASN A 655 23.40 -46.19 -11.21
C ASN A 655 23.22 -45.81 -9.74
N LYS A 656 23.42 -46.75 -8.81
CA LYS A 656 23.20 -46.54 -7.36
C LYS A 656 23.96 -45.32 -6.80
N ALA A 657 25.15 -44.99 -7.35
CA ALA A 657 25.95 -43.88 -6.89
C ALA A 657 25.33 -42.52 -7.28
N LEU A 658 24.62 -42.44 -8.42
CA LEU A 658 23.90 -41.26 -8.89
C LEU A 658 22.52 -41.15 -8.23
N GLU A 659 21.90 -42.27 -7.87
CA GLU A 659 20.56 -42.27 -7.22
C GLU A 659 20.55 -41.68 -5.81
N VAL A 660 21.72 -41.72 -5.12
CA VAL A 660 21.82 -41.33 -3.71
C VAL A 660 22.53 -40.00 -3.47
N ASP A 661 23.07 -39.33 -4.52
CA ASP A 661 23.85 -38.12 -4.40
C ASP A 661 23.50 -37.09 -5.51
N ALA A 662 22.72 -36.10 -5.14
CA ALA A 662 22.23 -35.05 -6.08
C ALA A 662 23.38 -34.23 -6.69
N ILE A 663 24.48 -34.03 -5.98
CA ILE A 663 25.65 -33.31 -6.49
C ILE A 663 26.40 -34.13 -7.53
N LYS A 664 26.63 -35.43 -7.28
CA LYS A 664 27.22 -36.32 -8.28
C LYS A 664 26.35 -36.43 -9.50
N TYR A 665 25.04 -36.55 -9.31
CA TYR A 665 24.08 -36.55 -10.41
C TYR A 665 24.16 -35.28 -11.23
N PHE A 666 24.14 -34.11 -10.60
CA PHE A 666 24.31 -32.80 -11.25
C PHE A 666 25.56 -32.75 -12.12
N ASN A 667 26.71 -33.12 -11.56
CA ASN A 667 27.99 -33.10 -12.28
C ASN A 667 28.00 -34.07 -13.49
N ALA A 668 27.36 -35.25 -13.37
CA ALA A 668 27.24 -36.19 -14.47
C ALA A 668 26.32 -35.66 -15.57
N ILE A 669 25.20 -35.02 -15.22
CA ILE A 669 24.25 -34.44 -16.18
C ILE A 669 24.83 -33.23 -16.91
N CYS A 670 25.65 -32.42 -16.25
CA CYS A 670 26.34 -31.29 -16.89
C CYS A 670 27.16 -31.72 -18.11
N GLN A 671 27.79 -32.91 -18.09
CA GLN A 671 28.54 -33.43 -19.24
C GLN A 671 27.62 -33.68 -20.47
N TYR A 672 26.39 -34.14 -20.25
CA TYR A 672 25.42 -34.31 -21.33
C TYR A 672 24.87 -32.97 -21.82
N ILE A 673 24.69 -31.99 -20.93
CA ILE A 673 24.29 -30.62 -21.28
C ILE A 673 25.34 -29.97 -22.20
N ASP A 674 26.64 -30.18 -21.93
CA ASP A 674 27.74 -29.69 -22.78
C ASP A 674 27.71 -30.31 -24.19
N LEU A 675 27.18 -31.52 -24.34
CA LEU A 675 26.96 -32.10 -25.66
C LEU A 675 25.79 -31.46 -26.41
N PHE A 676 24.71 -31.09 -25.69
CA PHE A 676 23.59 -30.34 -26.28
C PHE A 676 23.98 -28.89 -26.66
N GLU A 677 24.94 -28.29 -25.99
CA GLU A 677 25.46 -26.99 -26.39
C GLU A 677 26.02 -27.00 -27.80
N LYS A 678 26.66 -28.09 -28.22
CA LYS A 678 27.19 -28.25 -29.58
C LYS A 678 26.08 -28.37 -30.64
N ASP A 679 24.96 -28.96 -30.28
CA ASP A 679 23.80 -29.16 -31.14
C ASP A 679 22.71 -28.10 -30.89
N ARG A 680 23.06 -26.95 -30.35
CA ARG A 680 22.12 -25.91 -29.90
C ARG A 680 21.14 -25.45 -30.94
N ASN A 681 21.51 -25.48 -32.22
CA ASN A 681 20.68 -25.03 -33.35
C ASN A 681 19.61 -26.07 -33.79
N GLU A 682 19.67 -27.28 -33.28
CA GLU A 682 18.77 -28.37 -33.66
C GLU A 682 17.45 -28.39 -32.85
N PHE A 683 17.39 -27.67 -31.76
CA PHE A 683 16.23 -27.66 -30.85
C PHE A 683 15.98 -26.28 -30.23
N ASP A 684 14.77 -26.06 -29.74
CA ASP A 684 14.34 -24.83 -29.09
C ASP A 684 14.30 -24.99 -27.55
N VAL A 685 13.86 -26.15 -27.06
CA VAL A 685 13.74 -26.41 -25.60
C VAL A 685 14.31 -27.79 -25.26
N LEU A 686 15.16 -27.86 -24.25
CA LEU A 686 15.68 -29.12 -23.69
C LEU A 686 14.76 -29.63 -22.54
N ILE A 687 14.17 -30.79 -22.74
CA ILE A 687 13.43 -31.52 -21.70
C ILE A 687 14.41 -32.33 -20.87
N MET A 688 14.41 -32.14 -19.55
CA MET A 688 15.20 -32.93 -18.62
C MET A 688 14.29 -33.69 -17.67
N TYR A 689 14.41 -35.03 -17.68
CA TYR A 689 13.65 -35.91 -16.81
C TYR A 689 14.40 -36.19 -15.49
N ILE A 690 13.76 -35.97 -14.36
CA ILE A 690 14.31 -36.23 -13.03
C ILE A 690 13.60 -37.43 -12.42
N PRO A 691 14.33 -38.54 -12.14
CA PRO A 691 13.79 -39.73 -11.50
C PRO A 691 13.30 -39.45 -10.07
N LYS A 692 12.34 -40.27 -9.61
CA LYS A 692 11.70 -40.15 -8.28
C LYS A 692 12.71 -40.24 -7.12
N GLN A 693 13.73 -41.05 -7.27
CA GLN A 693 14.79 -41.22 -6.27
C GLN A 693 15.49 -39.91 -5.96
N LEU A 694 15.74 -39.05 -6.99
CA LEU A 694 16.38 -37.76 -6.85
C LEU A 694 15.42 -36.66 -6.42
N GLY A 695 14.11 -36.86 -6.61
CA GLY A 695 13.10 -35.90 -6.14
C GLY A 695 13.06 -35.76 -4.62
N ARG A 696 13.49 -36.79 -3.87
CA ARG A 696 13.61 -36.78 -2.39
C ARG A 696 14.85 -35.99 -1.91
N MET A 697 15.88 -35.89 -2.74
CA MET A 697 17.17 -35.22 -2.43
C MET A 697 17.32 -33.88 -3.18
N ARG A 698 16.22 -33.34 -3.65
CA ARG A 698 16.19 -32.11 -4.47
C ARG A 698 16.87 -30.93 -3.76
N GLU A 699 16.69 -30.79 -2.46
CA GLU A 699 17.25 -29.71 -1.65
C GLU A 699 18.13 -30.29 -0.53
N LEU A 700 19.42 -29.96 -0.56
CA LEU A 700 20.37 -30.27 0.50
C LEU A 700 20.70 -28.99 1.28
N LYS A 701 20.44 -29.03 2.59
CA LYS A 701 20.77 -27.96 3.53
C LYS A 701 21.68 -28.49 4.61
N ASN A 702 22.93 -28.04 4.62
CA ASN A 702 23.84 -28.14 5.75
C ASN A 702 24.29 -26.73 6.14
N ASP A 703 24.81 -26.54 7.33
CA ASP A 703 25.17 -25.23 7.89
C ASP A 703 25.98 -24.32 6.94
N ASN A 704 26.68 -24.89 5.95
CA ASN A 704 27.52 -24.17 5.01
C ASN A 704 27.22 -24.43 3.52
N VAL A 705 26.22 -25.26 3.17
CA VAL A 705 25.93 -25.59 1.77
C VAL A 705 24.43 -25.59 1.54
N TYR A 706 23.99 -24.77 0.63
CA TYR A 706 22.65 -24.81 0.05
C TYR A 706 22.76 -25.25 -1.41
N PHE A 707 22.16 -26.38 -1.74
CA PHE A 707 22.12 -26.91 -3.09
C PHE A 707 20.68 -27.33 -3.44
N ASP A 708 20.15 -26.80 -4.53
CA ASP A 708 18.90 -27.23 -5.14
C ASP A 708 19.20 -27.73 -6.56
N LEU A 709 18.94 -28.99 -6.81
CA LEU A 709 19.25 -29.66 -8.08
C LEU A 709 18.51 -28.99 -9.26
N HIS A 710 17.24 -28.68 -9.09
CA HIS A 710 16.44 -28.06 -10.14
C HIS A 710 16.98 -26.68 -10.53
N ASP A 711 17.28 -25.83 -9.53
CA ASP A 711 17.78 -24.50 -9.77
C ASP A 711 19.21 -24.49 -10.31
N SER A 712 20.06 -25.42 -9.82
CA SER A 712 21.43 -25.57 -10.32
C SER A 712 21.46 -25.99 -11.80
N LEU A 713 20.61 -26.94 -12.22
CA LEU A 713 20.49 -27.36 -13.62
C LEU A 713 20.00 -26.19 -14.50
N LYS A 714 19.00 -25.41 -14.05
CA LYS A 714 18.53 -24.25 -14.80
C LYS A 714 19.62 -23.19 -14.99
N ILE A 715 20.37 -22.85 -13.94
CA ILE A 715 21.46 -21.88 -14.03
C ILE A 715 22.55 -22.36 -14.97
N TYR A 716 22.94 -23.63 -14.85
CA TYR A 716 23.98 -24.19 -15.72
C TYR A 716 23.59 -24.10 -17.19
N CYS A 717 22.34 -24.50 -17.51
CA CYS A 717 21.79 -24.39 -18.85
C CYS A 717 21.65 -22.94 -19.33
N ALA A 718 21.25 -22.01 -18.46
CA ALA A 718 21.19 -20.59 -18.78
C ALA A 718 22.57 -20.02 -19.13
N GLY A 719 23.63 -20.48 -18.46
CA GLY A 719 25.01 -20.14 -18.78
C GLY A 719 25.44 -20.58 -20.19
N LYS A 720 24.84 -21.68 -20.69
CA LYS A 720 25.04 -22.24 -22.04
C LYS A 720 24.04 -21.72 -23.10
N GLY A 721 23.15 -20.82 -22.73
CA GLY A 721 22.12 -20.31 -23.62
C GLY A 721 21.00 -21.35 -23.93
N ILE A 722 20.87 -22.42 -23.15
CA ILE A 722 19.91 -23.51 -23.34
C ILE A 722 18.68 -23.25 -22.47
N VAL A 723 17.52 -23.14 -23.09
CA VAL A 723 16.21 -23.06 -22.40
C VAL A 723 15.74 -24.47 -22.04
N THR A 724 15.31 -24.65 -20.80
CA THR A 724 15.01 -25.99 -20.26
C THR A 724 13.61 -26.10 -19.68
N GLN A 725 13.04 -27.33 -19.79
CA GLN A 725 11.86 -27.75 -19.07
C GLN A 725 12.18 -29.03 -18.29
N ILE A 726 12.11 -28.95 -16.96
CA ILE A 726 12.33 -30.09 -16.09
C ILE A 726 11.00 -30.81 -15.87
N ILE A 727 10.98 -32.12 -16.04
CA ILE A 727 9.82 -33.00 -15.81
C ILE A 727 10.22 -34.04 -14.75
N GLU A 728 9.50 -34.09 -13.64
CA GLU A 728 9.70 -35.09 -12.60
C GLU A 728 8.87 -36.33 -12.89
N GLU A 729 9.37 -37.49 -12.53
CA GLU A 729 8.71 -38.80 -12.71
C GLU A 729 7.26 -38.83 -12.20
N ARG A 730 6.99 -38.19 -11.06
CA ARG A 730 5.62 -38.06 -10.52
C ARG A 730 4.63 -37.41 -11.47
N SER A 731 5.09 -36.55 -12.38
CA SER A 731 4.24 -35.87 -13.36
C SER A 731 3.92 -36.76 -14.56
N VAL A 732 4.77 -37.75 -14.84
CA VAL A 732 4.60 -38.72 -15.95
C VAL A 732 3.61 -39.80 -15.57
N HIS A 733 3.70 -40.29 -14.34
CA HIS A 733 2.90 -41.42 -13.81
C HIS A 733 1.78 -40.97 -12.86
N THR A 734 1.16 -39.84 -13.12
CA THR A 734 0.10 -39.31 -12.27
C THR A 734 -1.30 -39.78 -12.72
N ASN A 735 -2.19 -39.95 -11.75
CA ASN A 735 -3.64 -40.16 -11.95
C ASN A 735 -4.40 -38.81 -11.96
N SER A 736 -3.68 -37.67 -12.00
CA SER A 736 -4.27 -36.33 -12.07
C SER A 736 -4.94 -36.06 -13.41
N ASP A 737 -5.77 -35.03 -13.47
CA ASP A 737 -6.41 -34.59 -14.70
C ASP A 737 -5.38 -34.29 -15.79
N MET A 738 -5.38 -35.08 -16.85
CA MET A 738 -4.41 -34.99 -17.92
C MET A 738 -4.53 -33.65 -18.66
N ALA A 739 -5.74 -33.14 -18.85
CA ALA A 739 -5.95 -31.85 -19.49
C ALA A 739 -5.20 -30.72 -18.76
N LYS A 740 -5.20 -30.73 -17.42
CA LYS A 740 -4.46 -29.76 -16.61
C LYS A 740 -2.95 -29.84 -16.83
N ILE A 741 -2.43 -31.06 -16.92
CA ILE A 741 -0.99 -31.28 -17.11
C ILE A 741 -0.55 -30.81 -18.49
N VAL A 742 -1.28 -31.23 -19.55
CA VAL A 742 -0.92 -30.86 -20.91
C VAL A 742 -1.08 -29.37 -21.18
N TRP A 743 -2.08 -28.70 -20.59
CA TRP A 743 -2.20 -27.25 -20.64
C TRP A 743 -0.98 -26.55 -20.05
N GLY A 744 -0.58 -26.92 -18.83
CA GLY A 744 0.56 -26.32 -18.15
C GLY A 744 1.88 -26.51 -18.89
N LEU A 745 2.12 -27.74 -19.38
CA LEU A 745 3.34 -28.06 -20.10
C LEU A 745 3.38 -27.39 -21.47
N SER A 746 2.28 -27.39 -22.21
CA SER A 746 2.21 -26.82 -23.55
C SER A 746 2.40 -25.28 -23.54
N THR A 747 1.75 -24.56 -22.61
CA THR A 747 1.93 -23.11 -22.46
C THR A 747 3.38 -22.78 -22.11
N ALA A 748 4.00 -23.54 -21.21
CA ALA A 748 5.40 -23.36 -20.85
C ALA A 748 6.35 -23.62 -22.03
N LEU A 749 6.14 -24.68 -22.78
CA LEU A 749 6.97 -25.03 -23.93
C LEU A 749 6.86 -24.00 -25.05
N TYR A 750 5.64 -23.57 -25.36
CA TYR A 750 5.43 -22.53 -26.37
C TYR A 750 6.14 -21.23 -26.00
N THR A 751 5.94 -20.76 -24.76
CA THR A 751 6.58 -19.52 -24.30
C THR A 751 8.11 -19.62 -24.35
N LYS A 752 8.67 -20.74 -23.96
CA LYS A 752 10.11 -20.98 -23.96
C LYS A 752 10.72 -21.01 -25.37
N ALA A 753 9.98 -21.57 -26.34
CA ALA A 753 10.44 -21.70 -27.71
C ALA A 753 10.14 -20.47 -28.58
N MET A 754 8.93 -19.95 -28.49
CA MET A 754 8.39 -18.98 -29.43
C MET A 754 8.23 -17.58 -28.85
N GLY A 755 7.87 -17.44 -27.58
CA GLY A 755 7.67 -16.14 -26.93
C GLY A 755 6.30 -15.98 -26.30
N LYS A 756 5.61 -14.87 -26.57
CA LYS A 756 4.42 -14.46 -25.83
C LYS A 756 3.16 -15.20 -26.27
N LEU A 757 2.34 -15.57 -25.29
CA LEU A 757 1.02 -16.16 -25.49
C LEU A 757 -0.06 -15.10 -25.63
N TRP A 758 -0.05 -14.08 -24.76
CA TRP A 758 -0.98 -12.95 -24.74
C TRP A 758 -0.28 -11.72 -24.18
N LYS A 759 -0.88 -10.56 -24.37
CA LYS A 759 -0.48 -9.32 -23.73
C LYS A 759 -1.66 -8.68 -22.99
N PRO A 760 -1.40 -7.80 -22.01
CA PRO A 760 -2.48 -7.08 -21.36
C PRO A 760 -3.11 -6.05 -22.31
N LYS A 761 -4.41 -5.80 -22.14
CA LYS A 761 -5.07 -4.66 -22.74
C LYS A 761 -4.88 -3.46 -21.82
N ILE A 762 -3.97 -2.58 -22.17
CA ILE A 762 -3.56 -1.44 -21.35
C ILE A 762 -3.92 -0.12 -21.98
N THR A 763 -4.00 0.90 -21.12
CA THR A 763 -4.31 2.28 -21.48
C THR A 763 -3.08 3.18 -21.56
N ARG A 764 -1.95 2.78 -20.92
CA ARG A 764 -0.70 3.57 -20.90
C ARG A 764 0.48 2.76 -21.45
N TYR A 765 1.03 3.21 -22.54
CA TYR A 765 2.16 2.56 -23.23
C TYR A 765 3.55 3.05 -22.78
N ASP A 766 3.60 3.98 -21.84
CA ASP A 766 4.80 4.66 -21.33
C ASP A 766 5.27 4.17 -19.96
N THR A 767 4.74 3.03 -19.52
CA THR A 767 4.96 2.50 -18.15
C THR A 767 5.84 1.25 -18.18
N ALA A 768 6.75 1.16 -17.21
CA ALA A 768 7.51 -0.06 -16.93
C ALA A 768 7.25 -0.58 -15.52
N TYR A 769 7.23 -1.91 -15.35
CA TYR A 769 6.97 -2.58 -14.08
C TYR A 769 8.19 -3.36 -13.61
N ILE A 770 8.60 -3.17 -12.36
CA ILE A 770 9.78 -3.78 -11.77
C ILE A 770 9.41 -4.50 -10.48
N GLY A 771 9.95 -5.70 -10.25
CA GLY A 771 9.89 -6.37 -8.96
C GLY A 771 11.27 -6.43 -8.31
N LEU A 772 11.35 -6.12 -7.02
CA LEU A 772 12.57 -6.17 -6.25
C LEU A 772 12.50 -7.24 -5.16
N SER A 773 13.56 -8.02 -5.03
CA SER A 773 13.72 -9.02 -3.97
C SER A 773 15.18 -9.11 -3.52
N TYR A 774 15.38 -9.32 -2.22
CA TYR A 774 16.72 -9.51 -1.67
C TYR A 774 17.05 -10.99 -1.47
N VAL A 775 18.31 -11.31 -1.63
CA VAL A 775 18.85 -12.64 -1.34
C VAL A 775 20.12 -12.51 -0.50
N GLN A 776 20.25 -13.37 0.50
CA GLN A 776 21.47 -13.52 1.29
C GLN A 776 22.15 -14.82 0.87
N SER A 777 23.45 -14.74 0.56
CA SER A 777 24.24 -15.93 0.25
C SER A 777 24.34 -16.83 1.48
N VAL A 778 24.22 -18.15 1.26
CA VAL A 778 24.33 -19.12 2.34
C VAL A 778 25.80 -19.39 2.74
N ARG A 779 26.72 -19.33 1.78
CA ARG A 779 28.16 -19.54 2.04
C ARG A 779 28.86 -18.34 2.68
N ASN A 780 28.41 -17.15 2.34
CA ASN A 780 28.92 -15.93 2.94
C ASN A 780 27.73 -15.08 3.40
N SER A 781 27.40 -15.17 4.68
CA SER A 781 26.27 -14.47 5.29
C SER A 781 26.38 -12.94 5.19
N GLU A 782 27.57 -12.41 4.95
CA GLU A 782 27.81 -10.98 4.73
C GLU A 782 27.49 -10.55 3.28
N ARG A 783 27.45 -11.50 2.34
CA ARG A 783 27.17 -11.21 0.94
C ARG A 783 25.68 -11.17 0.68
N ILE A 784 25.14 -9.98 0.53
CA ILE A 784 23.75 -9.73 0.18
C ILE A 784 23.69 -9.25 -1.27
N SER A 785 22.76 -9.82 -2.02
CA SER A 785 22.50 -9.42 -3.39
C SER A 785 21.05 -8.99 -3.55
N ILE A 786 20.79 -8.10 -4.49
CA ILE A 786 19.46 -7.75 -4.90
C ILE A 786 19.13 -8.40 -6.23
N GLY A 787 18.01 -9.11 -6.26
CA GLY A 787 17.39 -9.60 -7.47
C GLY A 787 16.40 -8.56 -7.97
N CYS A 788 16.64 -8.01 -9.13
CA CYS A 788 15.66 -7.28 -9.88
C CYS A 788 14.98 -8.24 -10.85
N SER A 789 13.67 -8.42 -10.69
CA SER A 789 12.90 -9.09 -11.70
C SER A 789 12.71 -8.18 -12.89
N GLN A 790 12.17 -8.74 -13.92
CA GLN A 790 11.87 -8.13 -15.20
C GLN A 790 11.42 -6.67 -15.12
N LEU A 791 12.01 -5.89 -15.97
CA LEU A 791 11.41 -4.72 -16.54
C LEU A 791 10.40 -5.21 -17.59
N PHE A 792 9.11 -5.18 -17.25
CA PHE A 792 8.07 -5.33 -18.24
C PHE A 792 7.77 -3.95 -18.84
N ASP A 793 7.74 -3.86 -20.15
CA ASP A 793 7.05 -2.73 -20.74
C ASP A 793 5.53 -2.92 -20.62
N SER A 794 4.82 -1.89 -20.95
CA SER A 794 3.37 -1.89 -20.99
C SER A 794 2.78 -2.90 -21.97
N GLU A 795 3.54 -3.42 -22.92
CA GLU A 795 3.12 -4.46 -23.86
C GLU A 795 3.40 -5.88 -23.36
N GLY A 796 3.87 -6.03 -22.10
CA GLY A 796 4.26 -7.32 -21.56
C GLY A 796 5.51 -7.89 -22.24
N ASN A 797 6.31 -7.06 -22.92
CA ASN A 797 7.62 -7.45 -23.36
C ASN A 797 8.46 -7.70 -22.12
N GLY A 798 8.55 -8.96 -21.72
CA GLY A 798 9.37 -9.40 -20.62
C GLY A 798 10.81 -9.15 -20.94
N MET A 799 11.41 -8.23 -20.21
CA MET A 799 12.82 -7.97 -20.34
C MET A 799 13.62 -8.82 -19.36
N LYS A 800 14.85 -8.58 -19.29
CA LYS A 800 15.85 -9.43 -18.69
C LYS A 800 15.82 -9.35 -17.18
N LEU A 801 16.02 -10.47 -16.50
CA LEU A 801 16.29 -10.57 -15.08
C LEU A 801 17.71 -10.07 -14.79
N TYR A 802 17.87 -9.36 -13.68
CA TYR A 802 19.16 -8.76 -13.30
C TYR A 802 19.49 -9.04 -11.85
N LEU A 803 20.70 -9.48 -11.56
CA LEU A 803 21.22 -9.73 -10.22
C LEU A 803 22.43 -8.86 -9.96
N ARG A 804 22.44 -8.18 -8.81
CA ARG A 804 23.53 -7.34 -8.39
C ARG A 804 23.93 -7.59 -6.94
N PRO A 805 25.23 -7.76 -6.62
CA PRO A 805 25.71 -7.76 -5.25
C PRO A 805 25.63 -6.35 -4.68
N LEU A 806 25.16 -6.20 -3.44
CA LEU A 806 25.17 -4.95 -2.70
C LEU A 806 26.51 -4.75 -2.01
N LYS A 807 27.06 -3.53 -2.05
CA LYS A 807 28.35 -3.22 -1.43
C LYS A 807 28.25 -3.04 0.09
N ASN A 808 27.28 -2.24 0.54
CA ASN A 808 27.05 -1.91 1.95
C ASN A 808 25.54 -1.86 2.26
N PRO A 809 24.83 -3.00 2.29
CA PRO A 809 23.41 -2.99 2.59
C PRO A 809 23.15 -2.51 4.02
N GLN A 810 22.10 -1.74 4.21
CA GLN A 810 21.59 -1.40 5.52
C GLN A 810 20.76 -2.57 6.05
N ILE A 811 21.04 -3.07 7.25
CA ILE A 811 20.27 -4.13 7.88
C ILE A 811 19.35 -3.53 8.92
N ILE A 812 18.03 -3.66 8.70
CA ILE A 812 16.99 -3.22 9.62
C ILE A 812 16.17 -4.46 10.03
N GLN A 813 16.15 -4.81 11.30
CA GLN A 813 15.42 -5.98 11.83
C GLN A 813 15.64 -7.28 11.00
N LYS A 814 16.90 -7.57 10.64
CA LYS A 814 17.33 -8.72 9.81
C LYS A 814 16.97 -8.63 8.32
N ASN A 815 16.28 -7.60 7.87
CA ASN A 815 16.03 -7.38 6.44
C ASN A 815 17.09 -6.45 5.85
N PRO A 816 17.66 -6.78 4.68
CA PRO A 816 18.57 -5.90 3.97
C PRO A 816 17.81 -4.84 3.18
N TYR A 817 18.43 -3.65 3.05
CA TYR A 817 17.95 -2.53 2.26
C TYR A 817 19.11 -1.90 1.50
N MET A 818 18.84 -1.36 0.32
CA MET A 818 19.84 -0.65 -0.47
C MET A 818 20.17 0.72 0.15
N ARG A 819 21.41 1.12 0.03
CA ARG A 819 21.78 2.52 0.18
C ARG A 819 21.45 3.30 -1.09
N SER A 820 21.41 4.63 -0.98
CA SER A 820 21.03 5.52 -2.09
C SER A 820 21.92 5.31 -3.33
N GLU A 821 23.22 5.05 -3.16
CA GLU A 821 24.16 4.78 -4.26
C GLU A 821 23.85 3.47 -4.99
N ASP A 822 23.64 2.37 -4.26
CA ASP A 822 23.31 1.07 -4.86
C ASP A 822 21.97 1.12 -5.59
N ALA A 823 20.98 1.79 -5.00
CA ALA A 823 19.67 2.00 -5.62
C ALA A 823 19.77 2.84 -6.90
N CYS A 824 20.49 3.97 -6.85
CA CYS A 824 20.72 4.82 -8.02
C CYS A 824 21.39 4.06 -9.16
N HIS A 825 22.43 3.30 -8.85
CA HIS A 825 23.17 2.53 -9.85
C HIS A 825 22.33 1.43 -10.49
N LEU A 826 21.54 0.70 -9.68
CA LEU A 826 20.66 -0.35 -10.17
C LEU A 826 19.61 0.26 -11.12
N MET A 827 18.95 1.34 -10.70
CA MET A 827 17.88 1.97 -11.48
C MET A 827 18.41 2.62 -12.77
N SER A 828 19.59 3.23 -12.75
CA SER A 828 20.23 3.76 -13.96
C SER A 828 20.53 2.66 -14.98
N ASN A 829 20.98 1.49 -14.52
CA ASN A 829 21.23 0.34 -15.41
C ASN A 829 19.90 -0.20 -16.00
N LEU A 830 18.84 -0.25 -15.21
CA LEU A 830 17.54 -0.69 -15.69
C LEU A 830 16.94 0.30 -16.70
N LYS A 831 17.08 1.61 -16.45
CA LYS A 831 16.70 2.64 -17.42
C LYS A 831 17.44 2.48 -18.73
N LYS A 832 18.75 2.28 -18.68
CA LYS A 832 19.57 2.04 -19.87
C LYS A 832 19.11 0.80 -20.64
N LEU A 833 18.82 -0.32 -19.95
CA LEU A 833 18.29 -1.53 -20.55
C LEU A 833 16.93 -1.30 -21.23
N TYR A 834 16.07 -0.47 -20.62
CA TYR A 834 14.79 -0.09 -21.24
C TYR A 834 15.01 0.71 -22.51
N ASP A 835 15.80 1.78 -22.45
CA ASP A 835 16.10 2.65 -23.59
C ASP A 835 16.74 1.89 -24.76
N GLU A 836 17.62 0.91 -24.48
CA GLU A 836 18.21 0.02 -25.48
C GLU A 836 17.21 -0.97 -26.10
N SER A 837 16.25 -1.45 -25.30
CA SER A 837 15.28 -2.47 -25.74
C SER A 837 14.07 -1.87 -26.45
N ILE A 838 13.70 -0.63 -26.14
CA ILE A 838 12.52 0.09 -26.63
C ILE A 838 12.89 1.51 -27.07
N PRO A 839 13.69 1.67 -28.13
CA PRO A 839 14.21 2.98 -28.51
C PRO A 839 13.14 3.96 -29.01
N LEU A 840 11.93 3.49 -29.35
CA LEU A 840 10.86 4.30 -29.93
C LEU A 840 9.88 4.88 -28.89
N HIS A 841 9.92 4.42 -27.64
CA HIS A 841 8.99 4.87 -26.59
C HIS A 841 9.74 5.48 -25.41
N LYS A 842 9.46 6.73 -25.11
CA LYS A 842 9.99 7.39 -23.91
C LYS A 842 9.36 6.76 -22.67
N LEU A 843 10.18 6.42 -21.69
CA LEU A 843 9.73 5.95 -20.40
C LEU A 843 9.30 7.17 -19.53
N ASN A 844 7.99 7.29 -19.27
CA ASN A 844 7.45 8.38 -18.47
C ASN A 844 6.98 7.92 -17.08
N ARG A 845 6.69 6.63 -16.89
CA ARG A 845 6.22 6.08 -15.62
C ARG A 845 6.90 4.77 -15.26
N ILE A 846 7.22 4.61 -13.97
CA ILE A 846 7.77 3.37 -13.39
C ILE A 846 6.93 2.94 -12.20
N VAL A 847 6.60 1.66 -12.14
CA VAL A 847 5.95 1.02 -10.99
C VAL A 847 6.89 -0.03 -10.41
N ILE A 848 7.28 0.14 -9.15
CA ILE A 848 8.18 -0.78 -8.47
C ILE A 848 7.43 -1.51 -7.36
N HIS A 849 7.42 -2.84 -7.44
CA HIS A 849 6.86 -3.74 -6.44
C HIS A 849 7.96 -4.35 -5.57
N LYS A 850 7.76 -4.33 -4.26
CA LYS A 850 8.68 -4.90 -3.28
C LYS A 850 7.90 -5.53 -2.13
N THR A 851 8.42 -6.58 -1.51
CA THR A 851 7.74 -7.23 -0.37
C THR A 851 8.01 -6.54 0.97
N THR A 852 9.17 -5.92 1.13
CA THR A 852 9.54 -5.11 2.29
C THR A 852 9.23 -3.63 2.06
N HIS A 853 9.24 -2.81 3.11
CA HIS A 853 9.04 -1.36 2.98
C HIS A 853 10.18 -0.69 2.19
N PHE A 854 9.97 0.54 1.74
CA PHE A 854 11.01 1.37 1.14
C PHE A 854 11.61 2.31 2.19
N THR A 855 12.93 2.35 2.28
CA THR A 855 13.64 3.31 3.12
C THR A 855 13.81 4.66 2.42
N LYS A 856 14.10 5.72 3.17
CA LYS A 856 14.38 7.04 2.57
C LYS A 856 15.55 6.98 1.59
N GLU A 857 16.65 6.29 1.96
CA GLU A 857 17.82 6.12 1.10
C GLU A 857 17.46 5.39 -0.21
N GLU A 858 16.63 4.34 -0.13
CA GLU A 858 16.18 3.65 -1.34
C GLU A 858 15.34 4.57 -2.24
N MET A 859 14.38 5.32 -1.67
CA MET A 859 13.52 6.24 -2.44
C MET A 859 14.34 7.34 -3.13
N GLU A 860 15.32 7.92 -2.43
CA GLU A 860 16.25 8.89 -3.02
C GLU A 860 17.07 8.30 -4.16
N GLY A 861 17.66 7.12 -3.95
CA GLY A 861 18.46 6.44 -4.96
C GLY A 861 17.63 6.06 -6.19
N ILE A 862 16.41 5.56 -5.99
CA ILE A 862 15.47 5.26 -7.08
C ILE A 862 15.14 6.51 -7.89
N SER A 863 14.79 7.61 -7.22
CA SER A 863 14.46 8.88 -7.89
C SER A 863 15.66 9.43 -8.68
N LYS A 864 16.88 9.31 -8.16
CA LYS A 864 18.10 9.73 -8.87
C LYS A 864 18.40 8.81 -10.08
N GLY A 865 18.22 7.51 -9.93
CA GLY A 865 18.51 6.54 -10.99
C GLY A 865 17.55 6.64 -12.18
N PHE A 866 16.29 7.04 -11.93
CA PHE A 866 15.29 7.35 -12.95
C PHE A 866 15.13 8.84 -13.23
N ALA A 867 16.21 9.60 -13.12
CA ALA A 867 16.17 11.03 -13.46
C ALA A 867 15.57 11.24 -14.86
N GLY A 868 14.56 12.14 -14.96
CA GLY A 868 13.81 12.42 -16.17
C GLY A 868 12.62 11.48 -16.44
N VAL A 869 12.27 10.60 -15.50
CA VAL A 869 10.98 9.89 -15.46
C VAL A 869 10.04 10.68 -14.56
N ASP A 870 8.88 11.04 -15.09
CA ASP A 870 7.98 12.00 -14.45
C ASP A 870 7.13 11.38 -13.33
N ASP A 871 6.86 10.06 -13.40
CA ASP A 871 5.98 9.35 -12.48
C ASP A 871 6.66 8.07 -11.95
N ILE A 872 6.88 8.02 -10.63
CA ILE A 872 7.48 6.87 -9.95
C ILE A 872 6.51 6.39 -8.87
N GLU A 873 5.98 5.17 -9.04
CA GLU A 873 5.08 4.52 -8.11
C GLU A 873 5.84 3.43 -7.33
N LEU A 874 5.90 3.54 -6.00
CA LEU A 874 6.57 2.57 -5.13
C LEU A 874 5.55 1.86 -4.25
N LEU A 875 5.37 0.56 -4.46
CA LEU A 875 4.38 -0.26 -3.79
C LEU A 875 5.04 -1.39 -3.01
N GLN A 876 4.81 -1.42 -1.71
CA GLN A 876 5.02 -2.61 -0.91
C GLN A 876 3.82 -3.54 -1.08
N ILE A 877 4.06 -4.80 -1.47
CA ILE A 877 3.01 -5.81 -1.63
C ILE A 877 3.37 -7.02 -0.76
N GLN A 878 2.55 -7.26 0.24
CA GLN A 878 2.73 -8.38 1.17
C GLN A 878 1.69 -9.47 0.92
N GLU A 879 2.16 -10.71 0.82
CA GLU A 879 1.32 -11.92 0.84
C GLU A 879 1.27 -12.53 2.25
N PHE A 880 0.44 -13.54 2.43
CA PHE A 880 0.28 -14.27 3.70
C PHE A 880 -0.11 -13.39 4.90
N THR A 881 -0.87 -12.36 4.63
CA THR A 881 -1.41 -11.47 5.66
C THR A 881 -2.32 -12.24 6.62
N SER A 882 -2.48 -11.73 7.83
CA SER A 882 -3.44 -12.28 8.80
C SER A 882 -4.87 -11.80 8.55
N TRP A 883 -5.06 -10.90 7.60
CA TRP A 883 -6.37 -10.42 7.19
C TRP A 883 -7.15 -11.50 6.46
N ARG A 884 -8.41 -11.64 6.83
CA ARG A 884 -9.42 -12.45 6.12
C ARG A 884 -10.70 -11.65 6.07
N ALA A 885 -11.52 -11.88 5.06
CA ALA A 885 -12.86 -11.34 5.01
C ALA A 885 -13.86 -12.45 4.64
N ILE A 886 -14.98 -12.41 5.30
CA ILE A 886 -16.14 -13.28 5.05
C ILE A 886 -17.10 -12.49 4.17
N ARG A 887 -17.47 -13.06 3.04
CA ARG A 887 -18.50 -12.50 2.18
C ARG A 887 -19.86 -12.81 2.77
N PHE A 888 -20.71 -11.78 2.88
CA PHE A 888 -22.09 -11.90 3.33
C PHE A 888 -23.06 -11.60 2.19
N GLN A 889 -24.16 -12.31 2.20
CA GLN A 889 -25.28 -12.12 1.28
C GLN A 889 -26.57 -12.33 2.07
N ASN A 890 -27.51 -11.36 2.03
CA ASN A 890 -28.76 -11.41 2.79
C ASN A 890 -28.53 -11.78 4.27
N GLU A 891 -27.64 -11.04 4.94
CA GLU A 891 -27.30 -11.20 6.37
C GLU A 891 -26.63 -12.52 6.77
N ASN A 892 -26.40 -13.43 5.83
CA ASN A 892 -25.74 -14.71 6.09
C ASN A 892 -24.37 -14.78 5.41
N ALA A 893 -23.46 -15.55 6.01
CA ALA A 893 -22.21 -15.89 5.36
C ALA A 893 -22.51 -16.63 4.04
N ALA A 894 -22.05 -16.07 2.92
CA ALA A 894 -22.28 -16.62 1.59
C ALA A 894 -21.63 -17.99 1.42
N LEU A 895 -22.14 -18.81 0.51
CA LEU A 895 -21.56 -20.13 0.20
C LEU A 895 -20.10 -20.00 -0.28
N PHE A 896 -19.81 -19.00 -1.12
CA PHE A 896 -18.49 -18.76 -1.70
C PHE A 896 -17.78 -17.59 -1.01
N PRO A 897 -16.45 -17.64 -0.90
CA PRO A 897 -15.69 -16.60 -0.23
C PRO A 897 -15.67 -15.29 -1.03
N ILE A 898 -14.91 -14.31 -0.53
CA ILE A 898 -14.65 -13.02 -1.18
C ILE A 898 -14.25 -13.23 -2.65
N GLN A 899 -14.71 -12.32 -3.49
CA GLN A 899 -14.44 -12.32 -4.91
C GLN A 899 -13.03 -11.82 -5.24
N ARG A 900 -12.43 -12.38 -6.29
CA ARG A 900 -11.25 -11.79 -6.92
C ARG A 900 -11.58 -10.37 -7.41
N GLY A 901 -10.64 -9.43 -7.23
CA GLY A 901 -10.84 -8.01 -7.54
C GLY A 901 -11.51 -7.21 -6.44
N THR A 902 -11.88 -7.83 -5.30
CA THR A 902 -12.36 -7.07 -4.14
C THR A 902 -11.23 -6.24 -3.54
N VAL A 903 -11.53 -4.98 -3.18
CA VAL A 903 -10.61 -4.03 -2.58
C VAL A 903 -11.24 -3.44 -1.32
N ILE A 904 -10.48 -3.43 -0.24
CA ILE A 904 -10.85 -2.80 1.03
C ILE A 904 -9.77 -1.78 1.41
N PRO A 905 -10.08 -0.48 1.40
CA PRO A 905 -9.19 0.54 1.95
C PRO A 905 -8.95 0.33 3.44
N LEU A 906 -7.72 0.48 3.90
CA LEU A 906 -7.38 0.48 5.32
C LEU A 906 -7.03 1.89 5.81
N ASP A 907 -6.32 2.65 5.00
CA ASP A 907 -6.00 4.06 5.22
C ASP A 907 -5.71 4.76 3.88
N LYS A 908 -5.18 5.98 3.92
CA LYS A 908 -4.91 6.84 2.75
C LYS A 908 -3.90 6.25 1.76
N ASP A 909 -3.03 5.36 2.21
CA ASP A 909 -1.93 4.80 1.43
C ASP A 909 -1.89 3.27 1.43
N THR A 910 -2.86 2.62 2.08
CA THR A 910 -2.84 1.18 2.32
C THR A 910 -4.21 0.56 2.04
N PHE A 911 -4.23 -0.53 1.29
CA PHE A 911 -5.44 -1.28 1.00
C PHE A 911 -5.20 -2.78 0.92
N LEU A 912 -6.26 -3.54 1.08
CA LEU A 912 -6.31 -4.97 0.82
C LEU A 912 -6.88 -5.21 -0.58
N VAL A 913 -6.26 -6.12 -1.34
CA VAL A 913 -6.80 -6.56 -2.63
C VAL A 913 -6.78 -8.08 -2.73
N TRP A 914 -7.91 -8.67 -3.12
CA TRP A 914 -8.01 -10.10 -3.36
C TRP A 914 -7.66 -10.41 -4.82
N THR A 915 -6.45 -10.88 -5.06
CA THR A 915 -5.99 -11.35 -6.37
C THR A 915 -6.44 -12.78 -6.67
N HIS A 916 -6.98 -13.47 -5.68
CA HIS A 916 -7.62 -14.77 -5.81
C HIS A 916 -8.87 -14.82 -4.92
N GLY A 917 -9.82 -15.66 -5.26
CA GLY A 917 -11.11 -15.75 -4.59
C GLY A 917 -12.16 -16.33 -5.52
N SER A 918 -13.44 -16.15 -5.21
CA SER A 918 -14.49 -16.57 -6.12
C SER A 918 -14.50 -15.67 -7.38
N VAL A 919 -14.80 -16.27 -8.52
CA VAL A 919 -14.85 -15.58 -9.82
C VAL A 919 -16.28 -15.63 -10.32
N GLN A 920 -16.87 -14.48 -10.69
CA GLN A 920 -18.25 -14.39 -11.17
C GLN A 920 -18.38 -14.16 -12.67
N HIS A 921 -17.26 -14.09 -13.39
CA HIS A 921 -17.31 -13.79 -14.81
C HIS A 921 -17.71 -15.05 -15.58
N ASP A 922 -18.79 -15.00 -16.37
CA ASP A 922 -19.29 -16.16 -17.14
C ASP A 922 -18.23 -16.75 -18.09
N GLU A 923 -17.40 -15.92 -18.66
CA GLU A 923 -16.27 -16.36 -19.49
C GLU A 923 -15.18 -17.09 -18.71
N LEU A 924 -14.97 -16.77 -17.44
CA LEU A 924 -14.03 -17.45 -16.56
C LEU A 924 -14.63 -18.72 -15.98
N ALA A 925 -15.89 -18.68 -15.60
CA ALA A 925 -16.53 -19.76 -14.88
C ALA A 925 -17.11 -20.87 -15.78
N GLY A 926 -17.36 -20.61 -17.05
CA GLY A 926 -17.88 -21.58 -18.03
C GLY A 926 -19.22 -22.24 -17.67
N ARG A 927 -19.67 -22.10 -16.43
CA ARG A 927 -20.91 -22.56 -15.82
C ARG A 927 -21.28 -21.60 -14.70
N LYS A 928 -22.52 -21.58 -14.22
CA LYS A 928 -23.04 -20.77 -13.11
C LYS A 928 -22.40 -21.05 -11.73
N LEU A 929 -21.17 -21.57 -11.67
CA LEU A 929 -20.47 -21.91 -10.46
C LEU A 929 -19.35 -20.88 -10.22
N ASN A 930 -19.32 -20.32 -9.00
CA ASN A 930 -18.23 -19.47 -8.56
C ASN A 930 -16.97 -20.30 -8.37
N TYR A 931 -15.91 -19.96 -9.09
CA TYR A 931 -14.60 -20.64 -9.00
C TYR A 931 -13.75 -20.03 -7.87
N TYR A 932 -13.21 -20.93 -7.04
CA TYR A 932 -12.23 -20.56 -6.04
C TYR A 932 -10.99 -21.44 -6.18
N LYS A 933 -9.90 -20.86 -6.63
CA LYS A 933 -8.68 -21.58 -7.03
C LYS A 933 -7.89 -22.19 -5.87
N ASN A 934 -8.09 -21.82 -4.65
CA ASN A 934 -7.18 -22.20 -3.58
C ASN A 934 -7.88 -23.00 -2.49
N GLY A 935 -8.07 -24.29 -2.65
CA GLY A 935 -8.75 -25.22 -1.72
C GLY A 935 -8.23 -25.26 -0.27
N ARG A 936 -7.67 -24.16 0.25
CA ARG A 936 -7.14 -24.03 1.60
C ARG A 936 -7.92 -22.97 2.40
N GLY A 937 -9.12 -23.32 2.82
CA GLY A 937 -9.97 -22.38 3.55
C GLY A 937 -10.39 -21.20 2.69
N ILE A 938 -10.45 -19.99 3.26
CA ILE A 938 -10.80 -18.77 2.53
C ILE A 938 -9.56 -18.00 2.07
N PRO A 939 -9.66 -17.22 0.96
CA PRO A 939 -8.52 -16.51 0.39
C PRO A 939 -7.98 -15.41 1.30
N ALA A 940 -6.65 -15.25 1.33
CA ALA A 940 -5.99 -14.13 1.95
C ALA A 940 -5.81 -13.00 0.92
N PRO A 941 -6.01 -11.73 1.30
CA PRO A 941 -5.68 -10.61 0.42
C PRO A 941 -4.18 -10.38 0.33
N LEU A 942 -3.75 -9.66 -0.69
CA LEU A 942 -2.51 -8.92 -0.65
C LEU A 942 -2.72 -7.62 0.13
N LEU A 943 -1.76 -7.26 0.97
CA LEU A 943 -1.69 -5.94 1.58
C LEU A 943 -0.79 -5.08 0.72
N VAL A 944 -1.33 -4.01 0.18
CA VAL A 944 -0.62 -3.06 -0.68
C VAL A 944 -0.47 -1.75 0.06
N LYS A 945 0.76 -1.25 0.15
CA LYS A 945 1.08 0.04 0.75
C LYS A 945 1.91 0.89 -0.21
N ARG A 946 1.44 2.11 -0.48
CA ARG A 946 2.14 3.10 -1.29
C ARG A 946 3.19 3.83 -0.47
N PHE A 947 4.38 3.99 -1.01
CA PHE A 947 5.47 4.81 -0.48
C PHE A 947 5.72 6.07 -1.31
N MET A 948 5.48 5.99 -2.61
CA MET A 948 5.60 7.10 -3.56
C MET A 948 4.61 6.87 -4.69
N GLY A 949 4.07 7.92 -5.31
CA GLY A 949 3.22 7.86 -6.51
C GLY A 949 1.92 8.62 -6.40
N LYS A 950 1.22 8.71 -7.55
CA LYS A 950 0.02 9.53 -7.74
C LYS A 950 -1.16 8.75 -8.33
N SER A 951 -0.96 7.48 -8.70
CA SER A 951 -1.99 6.67 -9.38
C SER A 951 -3.24 6.48 -8.53
N SER A 952 -4.41 6.43 -9.17
CA SER A 952 -5.66 6.09 -8.50
C SER A 952 -5.69 4.61 -8.07
N ALA A 953 -6.61 4.27 -7.16
CA ALA A 953 -6.83 2.88 -6.75
C ALA A 953 -7.24 1.99 -7.94
N GLU A 954 -8.03 2.51 -8.88
CA GLU A 954 -8.44 1.79 -10.09
C GLU A 954 -7.22 1.40 -10.93
N GLU A 955 -6.32 2.34 -11.18
CA GLU A 955 -5.10 2.11 -11.94
C GLU A 955 -4.21 1.07 -11.26
N LEU A 956 -3.91 1.24 -9.96
CA LEU A 956 -3.07 0.32 -9.19
C LEU A 956 -3.65 -1.10 -9.11
N VAL A 957 -4.94 -1.21 -8.84
CA VAL A 957 -5.61 -2.51 -8.70
C VAL A 957 -5.69 -3.22 -10.04
N ASN A 958 -6.02 -2.50 -11.13
CA ASN A 958 -6.04 -3.06 -12.47
C ASN A 958 -4.66 -3.58 -12.88
N GLU A 959 -3.59 -2.84 -12.60
CA GLU A 959 -2.22 -3.25 -12.85
C GLU A 959 -1.83 -4.49 -12.05
N ILE A 960 -2.14 -4.52 -10.75
CA ILE A 960 -1.87 -5.69 -9.90
C ILE A 960 -2.60 -6.92 -10.43
N LEU A 961 -3.91 -6.81 -10.72
CA LEU A 961 -4.71 -7.92 -11.24
C LEU A 961 -4.22 -8.39 -12.61
N MET A 962 -3.90 -7.45 -13.50
CA MET A 962 -3.33 -7.71 -14.82
C MET A 962 -2.02 -8.49 -14.71
N LEU A 963 -1.09 -8.02 -13.89
CA LEU A 963 0.21 -8.66 -13.68
C LEU A 963 0.10 -10.06 -13.06
N THR A 964 -0.99 -10.41 -12.39
CA THR A 964 -1.23 -11.80 -11.92
C THR A 964 -1.55 -12.76 -13.08
N LYS A 965 -1.95 -12.25 -14.24
CA LYS A 965 -2.23 -13.04 -15.45
C LYS A 965 -1.03 -13.17 -16.39
N MET A 966 0.05 -12.43 -16.13
CA MET A 966 1.21 -12.36 -17.05
C MET A 966 2.26 -13.44 -16.81
N ASN A 967 2.03 -14.37 -15.90
CA ASN A 967 2.90 -15.54 -15.75
C ASN A 967 2.45 -16.67 -16.70
N TRP A 968 3.10 -16.78 -17.84
CA TRP A 968 2.79 -17.78 -18.88
C TRP A 968 3.20 -19.22 -18.49
N ASN A 969 3.88 -19.41 -17.36
CA ASN A 969 4.20 -20.72 -16.78
C ASN A 969 3.11 -21.21 -15.80
N SER A 970 1.87 -20.87 -16.03
CA SER A 970 0.76 -21.24 -15.14
C SER A 970 -0.07 -22.37 -15.73
N GLY A 971 0.08 -23.57 -15.19
CA GLY A 971 -0.71 -24.74 -15.60
C GLY A 971 -2.21 -24.66 -15.22
N ASP A 972 -2.59 -23.69 -14.41
CA ASP A 972 -3.98 -23.51 -13.96
C ASP A 972 -4.78 -22.57 -14.87
N GLY A 973 -4.12 -21.92 -15.81
CA GLY A 973 -4.75 -21.17 -16.88
C GLY A 973 -5.46 -19.88 -16.54
N LEU A 974 -5.55 -19.49 -15.26
CA LEU A 974 -6.33 -18.31 -14.86
C LEU A 974 -5.45 -17.16 -14.35
N TYR A 975 -4.79 -17.32 -13.21
CA TYR A 975 -4.01 -16.25 -12.58
C TYR A 975 -3.11 -16.79 -11.46
N LYS A 976 -2.11 -16.00 -11.10
CA LYS A 976 -1.29 -16.22 -9.90
C LYS A 976 -1.81 -15.36 -8.74
N ILE A 977 -1.37 -15.64 -7.52
CA ILE A 977 -1.67 -14.81 -6.34
C ILE A 977 -0.88 -13.50 -6.41
N LEU A 978 0.42 -13.62 -6.68
CA LEU A 978 1.31 -12.48 -6.81
C LEU A 978 1.34 -11.92 -8.23
N PRO A 979 1.55 -10.61 -8.38
CA PRO A 979 1.96 -10.02 -9.65
C PRO A 979 3.23 -10.70 -10.16
N VAL A 980 3.34 -10.88 -11.47
CA VAL A 980 4.46 -11.56 -12.11
C VAL A 980 5.82 -10.94 -11.76
N THR A 981 5.87 -9.64 -11.55
CA THR A 981 7.04 -8.89 -11.06
C THR A 981 7.62 -9.50 -9.78
N LEU A 982 6.79 -9.73 -8.77
CA LEU A 982 7.22 -10.34 -7.51
C LEU A 982 7.41 -11.85 -7.60
N ASP A 983 6.60 -12.54 -8.40
CA ASP A 983 6.72 -13.99 -8.59
C ASP A 983 8.09 -14.35 -9.21
N PHE A 984 8.51 -13.62 -10.24
CA PHE A 984 9.85 -13.78 -10.83
C PHE A 984 10.98 -13.26 -9.93
N ALA A 985 10.77 -12.15 -9.20
CA ALA A 985 11.77 -11.67 -8.25
C ALA A 985 12.07 -12.73 -7.16
N LYS A 986 11.04 -13.43 -6.67
CA LYS A 986 11.20 -14.55 -5.73
C LYS A 986 11.91 -15.74 -6.36
N THR A 987 11.56 -16.09 -7.60
CA THR A 987 12.22 -17.16 -8.34
C THR A 987 13.70 -16.86 -8.52
N LEU A 988 14.03 -15.64 -8.94
CA LEU A 988 15.41 -15.20 -9.09
C LEU A 988 16.18 -15.21 -7.78
N SER A 989 15.54 -14.78 -6.67
CA SER A 989 16.15 -14.81 -5.34
C SER A 989 16.44 -16.24 -4.86
N ARG A 990 15.58 -17.21 -5.21
CA ARG A 990 15.81 -18.63 -4.93
C ARG A 990 16.98 -19.17 -5.74
N VAL A 991 17.00 -18.88 -7.03
CA VAL A 991 18.05 -19.28 -7.96
C VAL A 991 19.41 -18.65 -7.58
N ALA A 992 19.42 -17.41 -7.13
CA ALA A 992 20.63 -16.69 -6.73
C ALA A 992 21.32 -17.25 -5.47
N LYS A 993 20.66 -18.13 -4.71
CA LYS A 993 21.30 -18.87 -3.62
C LYS A 993 22.31 -19.93 -4.12
N GLN A 994 22.21 -20.31 -5.38
CA GLN A 994 23.19 -21.21 -6.02
C GLN A 994 24.41 -20.39 -6.44
N ASP A 995 25.62 -20.84 -6.09
CA ASP A 995 26.87 -20.12 -6.39
C ASP A 995 27.30 -20.14 -7.86
N LEU A 996 26.46 -20.66 -8.74
CA LEU A 996 26.68 -20.71 -10.18
C LEU A 996 26.22 -19.43 -10.91
N VAL A 997 25.62 -18.49 -10.22
CA VAL A 997 25.07 -17.28 -10.84
C VAL A 997 26.14 -16.27 -11.19
N VAL A 998 26.07 -15.73 -12.40
CA VAL A 998 26.89 -14.59 -12.86
C VAL A 998 26.15 -13.30 -12.53
N TYR A 999 26.77 -12.45 -11.72
CA TYR A 999 26.23 -11.14 -11.35
C TYR A 999 26.47 -10.11 -12.46
N ASP A 1000 25.70 -9.02 -12.40
CA ASP A 1000 25.77 -7.88 -13.34
C ASP A 1000 25.57 -8.27 -14.82
N ARG A 1001 24.93 -9.40 -15.06
CA ARG A 1001 24.52 -9.89 -16.39
C ARG A 1001 23.00 -9.99 -16.47
N PRO A 1002 22.38 -9.46 -17.54
CA PRO A 1002 20.97 -9.69 -17.78
C PRO A 1002 20.70 -11.13 -18.26
N TYR A 1003 19.69 -11.77 -17.68
CA TYR A 1003 19.21 -13.09 -18.07
C TYR A 1003 17.85 -12.98 -18.75
N ASP A 1004 17.63 -13.77 -19.82
CA ASP A 1004 16.30 -13.94 -20.38
C ASP A 1004 15.42 -14.73 -19.39
N PHE A 1005 14.21 -14.26 -19.14
CA PHE A 1005 13.28 -14.87 -18.18
C PHE A 1005 12.94 -16.33 -18.52
N ARG A 1006 12.97 -16.71 -19.80
CA ARG A 1006 12.67 -18.07 -20.27
C ARG A 1006 13.58 -19.13 -19.64
N TYR A 1007 14.78 -18.77 -19.23
CA TYR A 1007 15.68 -19.71 -18.55
C TYR A 1007 15.18 -20.15 -17.17
N PHE A 1008 14.41 -19.29 -16.49
CA PHE A 1008 13.97 -19.53 -15.10
C PHE A 1008 12.46 -19.81 -14.96
N MET A 1009 11.74 -19.79 -16.06
CA MET A 1009 10.35 -20.23 -16.12
C MET A 1009 10.15 -21.68 -15.74
#